data_c62af3832fb7a11c4260eb022971edb2
#
_entry.id   c62af3832fb7a11c4260eb022971edb2
#
_cell.length_a   1.000
_cell.length_b   1.000
_cell.length_c   1.000
_cell.angle_alpha   90.00
_cell.angle_beta   90.00
_cell.angle_gamma   90.00
#
_symmetry.space_group_name_H-M   'P 1'
#
loop_
_entity.id
_entity.type
_entity.pdbx_description
1 polymer ?
#
loop_
_entity_poly.entity_id
_entity_poly.type
_entity_poly.pdbx_seq_one_letter_code
_entity_poly.pdbx_strand_id
1 'polypeptide(L)'
;MNSISGFSDSAVKALNSALGAAMGYGHTYVGSEHMLYGLVSDDSFPSASVLRRYGVGRNEVLRRLETLVGKGRPTRLSMNDLTPRSRRLMENALSFAAAEDKRKAGTEHLLRAVVLDRECCAWSILAELGVNMVKLAGEVCAQRYVEPDFQQSEKERRAKFPALTKYGRDLTELAASGKLDPVIGREQETDRLIRVLLRRCKNNPCLIGDAGVGKTAVVEGFAQRIAAGSVPQGLLGKRIYSLDLTAMLAGAKYRGDFEERLKSVIEEAAGCQNVILFIDELHSIVGTGAAEGAIDAANILKPQLARGEICLIGATTTEEYRRFIEKDSALERRFQPIIVEQPTEAQTLEILRGMRRSYETHHCVTITDAALEEAVRLSVRYITDRNLPDKALDLVDEAAARVRSGAPNAPYARRLSEVRRGLAVVKSAAEAEKLRNEEYALVKALSGGIGASVDRQDIACAASAVTGIPAQKLSQDEAARLSGLEEQLRRRVVGQDKAVELVANAVRRGRTGLKEPERPTCSFLFLGQTGVGKTELAKALAEAVFGDEKRMIRFDMSEFMEKHSVSKLIGSPPGYVGFEEEGQLIKRVRSAPYSVVLFDEVEKAHPDVLNLLLQILEEGTLTAADGKRADFRSSIVIMTGNIGAEQLSKNTLGFGSGQQDDGESEVLSELKKRFSPELINRIDNVVVFRKLGEEQMESICRILLRKLAARAQLCGIELSFTNDAVKHLCRDSSSGRERGMGARPLRRTITAEIENMLSGMMISGGLRSGSRAEVCEQSGLLSVRVLSTQ
;
A
#
# COMPACT_ATOMS: atom_id res chain seq x y z
N MET A 1 58.44 3.54 41.13
CA MET A 1 57.75 3.63 39.88
C MET A 1 56.78 2.42 39.81
N ASN A 2 55.54 2.57 40.23
CA ASN A 2 54.57 1.48 40.14
C ASN A 2 54.20 1.36 38.66
N SER A 3 54.54 0.25 38.03
CA SER A 3 54.20 -0.09 36.68
C SER A 3 52.65 -0.17 36.61
N ILE A 4 52.05 0.66 35.80
CA ILE A 4 50.61 0.59 35.50
C ILE A 4 50.45 -0.71 34.72
N SER A 5 50.10 -1.78 35.41
CA SER A 5 49.97 -3.11 34.82
C SER A 5 48.78 -3.14 33.82
N GLY A 6 49.01 -3.77 32.66
CA GLY A 6 47.98 -3.93 31.61
C GLY A 6 48.00 -2.88 30.50
N PHE A 7 48.86 -1.86 30.54
CA PHE A 7 48.98 -0.82 29.50
C PHE A 7 50.28 -0.97 28.69
N SER A 8 50.26 -0.56 27.41
CA SER A 8 51.41 -0.49 26.53
C SER A 8 52.31 0.67 26.93
N ASP A 9 53.59 0.65 26.48
CA ASP A 9 54.55 1.70 26.82
C ASP A 9 54.12 3.09 26.29
N SER A 10 53.42 3.15 25.16
CA SER A 10 52.83 4.38 24.61
C SER A 10 51.67 4.89 25.48
N ALA A 11 50.78 3.99 25.96
CA ALA A 11 49.69 4.36 26.84
C ALA A 11 50.19 4.82 28.23
N VAL A 12 51.22 4.18 28.77
CA VAL A 12 51.87 4.61 30.03
C VAL A 12 52.50 5.99 29.85
N LYS A 13 53.15 6.28 28.71
CA LYS A 13 53.68 7.62 28.44
C LYS A 13 52.57 8.66 28.34
N ALA A 14 51.46 8.35 27.67
CA ALA A 14 50.31 9.24 27.57
C ALA A 14 49.71 9.55 28.97
N LEU A 15 49.52 8.53 29.83
CA LEU A 15 49.02 8.71 31.19
C LEU A 15 49.97 9.53 32.05
N ASN A 16 51.30 9.35 31.91
CA ASN A 16 52.28 10.17 32.58
C ASN A 16 52.27 11.61 32.06
N SER A 17 52.07 11.84 30.77
CA SER A 17 51.90 13.17 30.21
C SER A 17 50.66 13.86 30.75
N ALA A 18 49.53 13.10 30.91
CA ALA A 18 48.32 13.59 31.53
C ALA A 18 48.53 14.01 32.99
N LEU A 19 49.25 13.20 33.78
CA LEU A 19 49.62 13.50 35.16
C LEU A 19 50.56 14.74 35.21
N GLY A 20 51.56 14.81 34.35
CA GLY A 20 52.47 15.96 34.27
C GLY A 20 51.72 17.25 33.91
N ALA A 21 50.76 17.23 33.05
CA ALA A 21 49.91 18.37 32.73
C ALA A 21 49.09 18.83 33.93
N ALA A 22 48.41 17.91 34.62
CA ALA A 22 47.64 18.24 35.82
C ALA A 22 48.51 18.86 36.92
N MET A 23 49.71 18.32 37.15
CA MET A 23 50.68 18.86 38.11
C MET A 23 51.18 20.24 37.69
N GLY A 24 51.50 20.45 36.41
CA GLY A 24 52.04 21.71 35.88
C GLY A 24 51.03 22.85 35.91
N TYR A 25 49.75 22.52 35.73
CA TYR A 25 48.62 23.47 35.79
C TYR A 25 48.11 23.71 37.21
N GLY A 26 48.61 22.98 38.20
CA GLY A 26 48.25 23.18 39.62
C GLY A 26 46.89 22.60 39.98
N HIS A 27 46.42 21.63 39.26
CA HIS A 27 45.17 20.96 39.58
C HIS A 27 45.33 19.97 40.72
N THR A 28 44.21 19.63 41.38
CA THR A 28 44.22 18.72 42.56
C THR A 28 43.77 17.30 42.20
N TYR A 29 43.51 17.03 40.91
CA TYR A 29 43.05 15.75 40.39
C TYR A 29 43.51 15.57 38.94
N VAL A 30 43.46 14.31 38.48
CA VAL A 30 43.70 13.97 37.06
C VAL A 30 42.35 13.53 36.45
N GLY A 31 41.76 14.42 35.65
CA GLY A 31 40.49 14.19 34.97
C GLY A 31 40.64 13.67 33.54
N SER A 32 39.50 13.42 32.89
CA SER A 32 39.45 12.95 31.49
C SER A 32 40.03 13.97 30.49
N GLU A 33 39.95 15.28 30.81
CA GLU A 33 40.52 16.37 30.04
C GLU A 33 42.06 16.27 29.98
N HIS A 34 42.69 15.90 31.12
CA HIS A 34 44.13 15.66 31.17
C HIS A 34 44.51 14.40 30.38
N MET A 35 43.65 13.34 30.45
CA MET A 35 43.88 12.14 29.65
C MET A 35 43.85 12.46 28.16
N LEU A 36 42.90 13.31 27.71
CA LEU A 36 42.84 13.76 26.31
C LEU A 36 44.12 14.48 25.91
N TYR A 37 44.64 15.38 26.75
CA TYR A 37 45.96 16.00 26.51
C TYR A 37 47.07 14.98 26.43
N GLY A 38 47.06 13.97 27.29
CA GLY A 38 48.05 12.90 27.25
C GLY A 38 48.01 12.12 25.93
N LEU A 39 46.82 11.88 25.38
CA LEU A 39 46.61 11.15 24.12
C LEU A 39 47.08 11.92 22.87
N VAL A 40 47.21 13.24 22.94
CA VAL A 40 47.77 14.11 21.87
C VAL A 40 49.18 14.65 22.18
N SER A 41 49.80 14.21 23.26
CA SER A 41 51.08 14.77 23.74
C SER A 41 52.28 14.37 22.88
N ASP A 42 52.24 13.26 22.18
CA ASP A 42 53.30 12.75 21.31
C ASP A 42 52.70 12.33 19.95
N ASP A 43 53.26 12.83 18.87
CA ASP A 43 52.83 12.61 17.49
C ASP A 43 52.97 11.15 17.05
N SER A 44 53.78 10.36 17.74
CA SER A 44 53.96 8.94 17.47
C SER A 44 52.81 8.07 17.98
N PHE A 45 51.89 8.62 18.79
CA PHE A 45 50.77 7.86 19.33
C PHE A 45 49.70 7.61 18.27
N PRO A 46 49.17 6.38 18.16
CA PRO A 46 48.04 6.09 17.31
C PRO A 46 46.85 7.02 17.57
N SER A 47 46.54 7.33 18.82
CA SER A 47 45.51 8.28 19.21
C SER A 47 45.73 9.69 18.66
N ALA A 48 46.96 10.18 18.65
CA ALA A 48 47.33 11.51 18.17
C ALA A 48 47.15 11.58 16.63
N SER A 49 47.53 10.54 15.93
CA SER A 49 47.39 10.46 14.47
C SER A 49 45.90 10.50 14.02
N VAL A 50 45.01 9.85 14.79
CA VAL A 50 43.55 9.88 14.55
C VAL A 50 43.00 11.27 14.83
N LEU A 51 43.26 11.85 16.02
CA LEU A 51 42.73 13.15 16.43
C LEU A 51 43.19 14.30 15.54
N ARG A 52 44.40 14.22 15.01
CA ARG A 52 44.97 15.22 14.09
C ARG A 52 44.19 15.30 12.77
N ARG A 53 43.64 14.18 12.25
CA ARG A 53 42.80 14.18 11.06
C ARG A 53 41.50 14.98 11.27
N TYR A 54 41.10 15.17 12.52
CA TYR A 54 39.96 16.01 12.91
C TYR A 54 40.35 17.42 13.35
N GLY A 55 41.62 17.81 13.12
CA GLY A 55 42.14 19.14 13.48
C GLY A 55 42.42 19.32 14.98
N VAL A 56 42.47 18.22 15.75
CA VAL A 56 42.74 18.27 17.19
C VAL A 56 44.21 17.93 17.46
N GLY A 57 44.97 18.94 17.78
CA GLY A 57 46.37 18.81 18.18
C GLY A 57 46.59 19.18 19.65
N ARG A 58 47.84 19.06 20.06
CA ARG A 58 48.31 19.34 21.44
C ARG A 58 47.95 20.76 21.89
N ASN A 59 48.17 21.77 21.03
CA ASN A 59 47.94 23.18 21.38
C ASN A 59 46.46 23.56 21.50
N GLU A 60 45.59 22.95 20.68
CA GLU A 60 44.15 23.16 20.72
C GLU A 60 43.56 22.61 22.03
N VAL A 61 43.96 21.38 22.43
CA VAL A 61 43.51 20.75 23.66
C VAL A 61 44.04 21.55 24.86
N LEU A 62 45.29 22.03 24.81
CA LEU A 62 45.90 22.82 25.89
C LEU A 62 45.16 24.14 26.17
N ARG A 63 44.84 24.89 25.11
CA ARG A 63 44.06 26.14 25.20
C ARG A 63 42.69 25.93 25.82
N ARG A 64 42.02 24.84 25.46
CA ARG A 64 40.70 24.49 26.02
C ARG A 64 40.81 24.06 27.48
N LEU A 65 41.83 23.30 27.82
CA LEU A 65 42.12 22.90 29.21
C LEU A 65 42.35 24.11 30.11
N GLU A 66 43.16 25.11 29.65
CA GLU A 66 43.40 26.37 30.36
C GLU A 66 42.12 27.20 30.55
N THR A 67 41.24 27.19 29.54
CA THR A 67 39.97 27.95 29.59
C THR A 67 38.95 27.29 30.54
N LEU A 68 38.87 25.96 30.60
CA LEU A 68 37.87 25.23 31.36
C LEU A 68 38.23 25.04 32.82
N VAL A 69 39.51 24.77 33.11
CA VAL A 69 39.92 24.38 34.46
C VAL A 69 40.79 25.47 35.11
N GLY A 70 41.37 26.35 34.31
CA GLY A 70 42.25 27.43 34.76
C GLY A 70 43.70 26.99 34.99
N LYS A 71 44.53 27.88 35.56
CA LYS A 71 45.93 27.62 35.85
C LYS A 71 46.21 28.04 37.30
N GLY A 72 46.63 27.07 38.10
CA GLY A 72 46.99 27.22 39.48
C GLY A 72 48.50 27.10 39.75
N ARG A 73 48.90 27.06 41.02
CA ARG A 73 50.30 26.77 41.40
C ARG A 73 50.59 25.26 41.21
N PRO A 74 51.77 24.89 40.75
CA PRO A 74 52.16 23.50 40.56
C PRO A 74 51.91 22.66 41.82
N THR A 75 51.25 21.49 41.61
CA THR A 75 50.91 20.55 42.69
C THR A 75 51.66 19.23 42.54
N ARG A 76 51.76 18.42 43.58
CA ARG A 76 52.24 17.05 43.47
C ARG A 76 51.10 16.09 43.47
N LEU A 77 50.90 15.35 42.36
CA LEU A 77 49.88 14.35 42.16
C LEU A 77 50.51 12.98 41.91
N SER A 78 49.71 11.96 42.16
CA SER A 78 50.04 10.56 41.87
C SER A 78 48.90 9.93 41.05
N MET A 79 49.08 8.71 40.57
CA MET A 79 48.04 7.97 39.89
C MET A 79 46.83 7.61 40.78
N ASN A 80 46.96 7.82 42.10
CA ASN A 80 45.82 7.64 43.01
C ASN A 80 44.85 8.82 42.99
N ASP A 81 45.26 9.96 42.46
CA ASP A 81 44.50 11.22 42.39
C ASP A 81 43.68 11.32 41.09
N LEU A 82 43.50 10.21 40.39
CA LEU A 82 42.55 10.07 39.26
C LEU A 82 41.12 10.24 39.71
N THR A 83 40.32 10.99 38.94
CA THR A 83 38.90 11.07 39.18
C THR A 83 38.22 9.68 39.01
N PRO A 84 37.10 9.39 39.70
CA PRO A 84 36.40 8.13 39.52
C PRO A 84 36.11 7.83 38.05
N ARG A 85 35.79 8.86 37.23
CA ARG A 85 35.54 8.74 35.82
C ARG A 85 36.83 8.39 35.04
N SER A 86 37.94 9.02 35.34
CA SER A 86 39.21 8.68 34.70
C SER A 86 39.62 7.23 34.98
N ARG A 87 39.35 6.73 36.18
CA ARG A 87 39.59 5.30 36.52
C ARG A 87 38.70 4.39 35.68
N ARG A 88 37.39 4.73 35.54
CA ARG A 88 36.47 3.98 34.71
C ARG A 88 36.90 3.97 33.23
N LEU A 89 37.42 5.08 32.69
CA LEU A 89 37.95 5.13 31.34
C LEU A 89 39.15 4.20 31.15
N MET A 90 40.02 4.08 32.15
CA MET A 90 41.13 3.13 32.11
C MET A 90 40.68 1.69 32.20
N GLU A 91 39.68 1.36 33.04
CA GLU A 91 39.08 0.03 33.14
C GLU A 91 38.39 -0.37 31.83
N ASN A 92 37.65 0.56 31.21
CA ASN A 92 37.05 0.35 29.89
C ASN A 92 38.13 0.10 28.83
N ALA A 93 39.23 0.85 28.84
CA ALA A 93 40.32 0.65 27.89
C ALA A 93 40.96 -0.73 28.03
N LEU A 94 41.13 -1.21 29.28
CA LEU A 94 41.62 -2.57 29.54
C LEU A 94 40.64 -3.62 29.05
N SER A 95 39.34 -3.40 29.30
CA SER A 95 38.27 -4.29 28.80
C SER A 95 38.25 -4.37 27.28
N PHE A 96 38.44 -3.24 26.58
CA PHE A 96 38.53 -3.20 25.14
C PHE A 96 39.76 -3.94 24.60
N ALA A 97 40.91 -3.79 25.25
CA ALA A 97 42.11 -4.53 24.88
C ALA A 97 41.96 -6.04 25.11
N ALA A 98 41.31 -6.44 26.21
CA ALA A 98 41.01 -7.84 26.50
C ALA A 98 40.04 -8.46 25.50
N ALA A 99 38.97 -7.72 25.10
CA ALA A 99 38.05 -8.12 24.07
C ALA A 99 38.70 -8.27 22.67
N GLU A 100 39.87 -7.68 22.53
CA GLU A 100 40.69 -7.72 21.32
C GLU A 100 41.86 -8.73 21.40
N ASP A 101 41.90 -9.61 22.39
CA ASP A 101 42.99 -10.56 22.63
C ASP A 101 44.38 -9.89 22.72
N LYS A 102 44.43 -8.57 23.02
CA LYS A 102 45.71 -7.87 23.28
C LYS A 102 46.08 -7.96 24.75
N ARG A 103 47.33 -8.34 24.99
CA ARG A 103 47.88 -8.43 26.35
C ARG A 103 48.02 -7.07 27.06
N LYS A 104 47.99 -5.94 26.30
CA LYS A 104 48.16 -4.60 26.85
C LYS A 104 47.25 -3.60 26.14
N ALA A 105 46.63 -2.68 26.87
CA ALA A 105 45.84 -1.60 26.33
C ALA A 105 46.74 -0.47 25.79
N GLY A 106 46.55 -0.04 24.55
CA GLY A 106 47.23 1.06 23.88
C GLY A 106 46.48 2.38 23.99
N THR A 107 47.08 3.45 23.41
CA THR A 107 46.48 4.80 23.36
C THR A 107 45.20 4.83 22.56
N GLU A 108 45.03 3.94 21.58
CA GLU A 108 43.82 3.74 20.79
C GLU A 108 42.66 3.26 21.66
N HIS A 109 42.91 2.38 22.64
CA HIS A 109 41.85 1.87 23.54
C HIS A 109 41.46 2.95 24.56
N LEU A 110 42.41 3.77 25.03
CA LEU A 110 42.08 4.92 25.87
C LEU A 110 41.27 5.98 25.11
N LEU A 111 41.62 6.28 23.86
CA LEU A 111 40.83 7.18 23.01
C LEU A 111 39.42 6.65 22.78
N ARG A 112 39.27 5.36 22.54
CA ARG A 112 37.97 4.70 22.39
C ARG A 112 37.11 4.83 23.65
N ALA A 113 37.71 4.65 24.82
CA ALA A 113 37.01 4.83 26.09
C ALA A 113 36.50 6.27 26.28
N VAL A 114 37.32 7.27 25.92
CA VAL A 114 36.97 8.70 25.97
C VAL A 114 35.82 9.02 25.01
N VAL A 115 35.88 8.54 23.80
CA VAL A 115 34.87 8.85 22.74
C VAL A 115 33.52 8.22 23.04
N LEU A 116 33.50 7.06 23.69
CA LEU A 116 32.25 6.35 24.02
C LEU A 116 31.56 6.87 25.30
N ASP A 117 32.30 7.54 26.19
CA ASP A 117 31.73 8.17 27.40
C ASP A 117 31.32 9.62 27.15
N ARG A 118 30.02 9.80 26.73
CA ARG A 118 29.45 11.10 26.38
C ARG A 118 29.43 12.12 27.54
N GLU A 119 29.55 11.68 28.77
CA GLU A 119 29.45 12.52 29.94
C GLU A 119 30.88 12.94 30.46
N CYS A 120 31.96 12.49 29.85
CA CYS A 120 33.29 12.88 30.25
C CYS A 120 33.66 14.27 29.68
N CYS A 121 34.46 15.02 30.45
CA CYS A 121 34.93 16.37 30.07
C CYS A 121 35.74 16.35 28.77
N ALA A 122 36.51 15.31 28.51
CA ALA A 122 37.26 15.13 27.27
C ALA A 122 36.33 15.06 26.03
N TRP A 123 35.17 14.41 26.17
CA TRP A 123 34.15 14.34 25.10
C TRP A 123 33.61 15.75 24.79
N SER A 124 33.27 16.53 25.81
CA SER A 124 32.80 17.92 25.65
C SER A 124 33.84 18.79 24.96
N ILE A 125 35.13 18.68 25.33
CA ILE A 125 36.23 19.40 24.69
C ILE A 125 36.32 19.06 23.19
N LEU A 126 36.21 17.77 22.83
CA LEU A 126 36.26 17.35 21.43
C LEU A 126 35.05 17.88 20.64
N ALA A 127 33.86 17.89 21.24
CA ALA A 127 32.66 18.43 20.61
C ALA A 127 32.75 19.96 20.41
N GLU A 128 33.27 20.70 21.39
CA GLU A 128 33.52 22.15 21.30
C GLU A 128 34.59 22.54 20.28
N LEU A 129 35.55 21.67 20.02
CA LEU A 129 36.55 21.83 18.95
C LEU A 129 35.99 21.54 17.56
N GLY A 130 34.70 21.28 17.45
CA GLY A 130 34.00 21.03 16.18
C GLY A 130 34.22 19.63 15.61
N VAL A 131 34.69 18.68 16.42
CA VAL A 131 34.88 17.30 15.99
C VAL A 131 33.54 16.63 15.78
N ASN A 132 33.31 16.03 14.61
CA ASN A 132 32.17 15.20 14.41
C ASN A 132 32.31 13.89 15.23
N MET A 133 31.71 13.87 16.42
CA MET A 133 31.86 12.78 17.38
C MET A 133 31.34 11.44 16.84
N VAL A 134 30.33 11.46 15.94
CA VAL A 134 29.81 10.24 15.31
C VAL A 134 30.84 9.64 14.34
N LYS A 135 31.48 10.47 13.53
CA LYS A 135 32.57 10.05 12.64
C LYS A 135 33.80 9.58 13.41
N LEU A 136 34.19 10.30 14.46
CA LEU A 136 35.33 9.92 15.30
C LEU A 136 35.05 8.60 16.04
N ALA A 137 33.86 8.43 16.60
CA ALA A 137 33.45 7.18 17.24
C ALA A 137 33.47 6.01 16.23
N GLY A 138 32.92 6.21 15.03
CA GLY A 138 33.00 5.24 13.95
C GLY A 138 34.46 4.85 13.63
N GLU A 139 35.36 5.83 13.49
CA GLU A 139 36.75 5.58 13.13
C GLU A 139 37.55 4.89 14.26
N VAL A 140 37.38 5.33 15.49
CA VAL A 140 38.09 4.77 16.66
C VAL A 140 37.52 3.39 17.06
N CYS A 141 36.23 3.15 16.81
CA CYS A 141 35.65 1.82 16.94
C CYS A 141 36.01 0.93 15.75
N ALA A 142 36.22 1.49 14.54
CA ALA A 142 36.59 0.76 13.32
C ALA A 142 38.07 0.29 13.29
N GLN A 143 38.95 0.78 14.16
CA GLN A 143 40.34 0.29 14.21
C GLN A 143 40.47 -1.15 14.70
N ARG A 144 39.35 -1.80 15.09
CA ARG A 144 39.18 -3.23 15.22
C ARG A 144 37.73 -3.75 15.09
N TYR A 145 37.03 -3.13 14.25
CA TYR A 145 36.36 -3.96 13.32
C TYR A 145 37.49 -4.67 12.54
N VAL A 146 37.56 -5.99 12.65
CA VAL A 146 37.63 -6.76 11.41
C VAL A 146 36.57 -6.08 10.57
N GLU A 147 36.95 -5.24 9.60
CA GLU A 147 36.03 -4.83 8.56
C GLU A 147 35.29 -6.10 8.22
N PRO A 148 33.95 -6.15 8.40
CA PRO A 148 33.25 -7.24 7.78
C PRO A 148 33.73 -7.07 6.38
N ASP A 149 34.40 -8.07 5.84
CA ASP A 149 35.30 -8.03 4.69
C ASP A 149 34.51 -7.58 3.45
N PHE A 150 33.99 -6.33 3.52
CA PHE A 150 33.26 -5.63 2.46
C PHE A 150 34.19 -5.33 1.28
N GLN A 151 35.51 -5.44 1.52
CA GLN A 151 36.52 -5.26 0.51
C GLN A 151 37.04 -6.57 -0.09
N GLN A 152 36.57 -7.74 0.34
CA GLN A 152 36.85 -8.95 -0.41
C GLN A 152 36.30 -8.75 -1.83
N SER A 153 37.17 -8.84 -2.81
CA SER A 153 36.75 -8.71 -4.20
C SER A 153 35.60 -9.70 -4.46
N GLU A 154 34.65 -9.32 -5.31
CA GLU A 154 33.55 -10.20 -5.68
C GLU A 154 34.03 -11.59 -6.12
N LYS A 155 35.28 -11.66 -6.64
CA LYS A 155 35.98 -12.91 -6.98
C LYS A 155 36.34 -13.77 -5.75
N GLU A 156 36.82 -13.15 -4.65
CA GLU A 156 37.18 -13.88 -3.43
C GLU A 156 35.96 -14.39 -2.68
N ARG A 157 34.84 -13.63 -2.72
CA ARG A 157 33.57 -14.04 -2.17
C ARG A 157 32.93 -15.19 -2.95
N ARG A 158 32.96 -15.15 -4.28
CA ARG A 158 32.51 -16.24 -5.14
C ARG A 158 33.32 -17.51 -4.88
N ALA A 159 34.59 -17.39 -4.54
CA ALA A 159 35.44 -18.53 -4.18
C ALA A 159 35.11 -19.10 -2.79
N LYS A 160 34.70 -18.25 -1.82
CA LYS A 160 34.46 -18.66 -0.43
C LYS A 160 33.01 -19.10 -0.18
N PHE A 161 32.05 -18.48 -0.85
CA PHE A 161 30.60 -18.75 -0.73
C PHE A 161 29.94 -18.81 -2.12
N PRO A 162 30.21 -19.81 -2.93
CA PRO A 162 29.73 -19.88 -4.31
C PRO A 162 28.21 -19.99 -4.40
N ALA A 163 27.56 -20.76 -3.52
CA ALA A 163 26.11 -20.95 -3.55
C ALA A 163 25.37 -19.73 -3.00
N LEU A 164 25.82 -19.15 -1.86
CA LEU A 164 25.25 -17.91 -1.30
C LEU A 164 25.37 -16.73 -2.27
N THR A 165 26.52 -16.61 -2.96
CA THR A 165 26.72 -15.53 -3.94
C THR A 165 25.90 -15.73 -5.22
N LYS A 166 25.65 -16.99 -5.60
CA LYS A 166 24.86 -17.33 -6.80
C LYS A 166 23.37 -17.16 -6.62
N TYR A 167 22.84 -17.55 -5.45
CA TYR A 167 21.41 -17.62 -5.18
C TYR A 167 20.95 -16.63 -4.11
N GLY A 168 21.85 -15.84 -3.53
CA GLY A 168 21.54 -14.86 -2.49
C GLY A 168 22.03 -13.47 -2.83
N ARG A 169 21.31 -12.46 -2.32
CA ARG A 169 21.66 -11.04 -2.42
C ARG A 169 22.08 -10.53 -1.04
N ASP A 170 23.29 -10.02 -0.91
CA ASP A 170 23.80 -9.46 0.36
C ASP A 170 23.19 -8.08 0.64
N LEU A 171 22.17 -8.03 1.52
CA LEU A 171 21.49 -6.80 1.90
C LEU A 171 22.40 -5.86 2.72
N THR A 172 23.33 -6.42 3.50
CA THR A 172 24.25 -5.62 4.32
C THR A 172 25.28 -4.90 3.46
N GLU A 173 25.76 -5.51 2.38
CA GLU A 173 26.62 -4.87 1.41
C GLU A 173 25.89 -3.78 0.62
N LEU A 174 24.65 -4.02 0.24
CA LEU A 174 23.80 -3.03 -0.43
C LEU A 174 23.54 -1.83 0.49
N ALA A 175 23.29 -2.09 1.79
CA ALA A 175 23.17 -1.05 2.80
C ALA A 175 24.45 -0.22 2.93
N ALA A 176 25.60 -0.87 3.05
CA ALA A 176 26.91 -0.20 3.16
C ALA A 176 27.26 0.63 1.91
N SER A 177 26.89 0.15 0.71
CA SER A 177 27.03 0.91 -0.54
C SER A 177 25.95 1.97 -0.74
N GLY A 178 24.99 2.07 0.21
CA GLY A 178 23.88 2.99 0.17
C GLY A 178 22.91 2.75 -1.02
N LYS A 179 22.79 1.53 -1.50
CA LYS A 179 21.90 1.14 -2.63
C LYS A 179 20.50 0.76 -2.18
N LEU A 180 20.27 0.63 -0.86
CA LEU A 180 18.93 0.40 -0.30
C LEU A 180 18.20 1.72 -0.10
N ASP A 181 16.90 1.69 -0.26
CA ASP A 181 16.04 2.81 0.05
C ASP A 181 15.98 3.08 1.57
N PRO A 182 15.76 4.34 2.00
CA PRO A 182 15.65 4.66 3.42
C PRO A 182 14.41 4.01 4.04
N VAL A 183 14.58 3.32 5.16
CA VAL A 183 13.49 2.70 5.90
C VAL A 183 12.96 3.65 6.97
N ILE A 184 11.66 3.94 6.94
CA ILE A 184 10.99 4.93 7.78
C ILE A 184 9.82 4.29 8.49
N GLY A 185 9.63 4.59 9.79
CA GLY A 185 8.47 4.19 10.58
C GLY A 185 8.42 2.70 10.92
N ARG A 186 9.57 1.99 10.88
CA ARG A 186 9.67 0.55 11.22
C ARG A 186 10.68 0.26 12.33
N GLU A 187 10.93 1.26 13.18
CA GLU A 187 11.92 1.18 14.27
C GLU A 187 11.52 0.12 15.30
N GLN A 188 10.23 0.04 15.65
CA GLN A 188 9.71 -0.88 16.67
C GLN A 188 9.83 -2.34 16.24
N GLU A 189 9.46 -2.63 14.99
CA GLU A 189 9.55 -3.97 14.40
C GLU A 189 11.01 -4.38 14.24
N THR A 190 11.88 -3.47 13.80
CA THR A 190 13.33 -3.71 13.70
C THR A 190 13.95 -3.97 15.06
N ASP A 191 13.60 -3.20 16.10
CA ASP A 191 14.05 -3.44 17.48
C ASP A 191 13.53 -4.78 18.02
N ARG A 192 12.32 -5.17 17.66
CA ARG A 192 11.76 -6.47 18.02
C ARG A 192 12.51 -7.61 17.34
N LEU A 193 12.82 -7.44 16.05
CA LEU A 193 13.62 -8.39 15.26
C LEU A 193 15.00 -8.59 15.90
N ILE A 194 15.70 -7.50 16.23
CA ILE A 194 17.00 -7.54 16.92
C ILE A 194 16.90 -8.29 18.24
N ARG A 195 15.88 -8.02 19.07
CA ARG A 195 15.67 -8.71 20.34
C ARG A 195 15.42 -10.20 20.16
N VAL A 196 14.69 -10.61 19.11
CA VAL A 196 14.43 -12.04 18.84
C VAL A 196 15.72 -12.75 18.42
N LEU A 197 16.53 -12.15 17.54
CA LEU A 197 17.81 -12.73 17.09
C LEU A 197 18.82 -12.96 18.22
N LEU A 198 18.76 -12.18 19.29
CA LEU A 198 19.61 -12.31 20.47
C LEU A 198 19.12 -13.34 21.50
N ARG A 199 17.96 -13.97 21.26
CA ARG A 199 17.42 -15.00 22.18
C ARG A 199 18.20 -16.30 22.09
N ARG A 200 18.24 -17.04 23.19
CA ARG A 200 18.82 -18.39 23.25
C ARG A 200 17.94 -19.44 22.53
N CYS A 201 16.61 -19.27 22.59
CA CYS A 201 15.63 -20.15 21.99
C CYS A 201 14.62 -19.33 21.19
N LYS A 202 14.03 -19.89 20.14
CA LYS A 202 13.13 -19.19 19.22
C LYS A 202 13.78 -17.91 18.67
N ASN A 203 15.04 -18.04 18.25
CA ASN A 203 15.86 -16.95 17.74
C ASN A 203 15.71 -16.69 16.26
N ASN A 204 14.78 -17.35 15.58
CA ASN A 204 14.47 -17.10 14.19
C ASN A 204 13.18 -16.27 14.12
N PRO A 205 13.24 -14.97 13.82
CA PRO A 205 12.06 -14.13 13.65
C PRO A 205 11.32 -14.49 12.35
N CYS A 206 9.98 -14.48 12.41
CA CYS A 206 9.13 -14.56 11.24
C CYS A 206 8.25 -13.32 11.19
N LEU A 207 8.45 -12.47 10.17
CA LEU A 207 7.66 -11.27 9.93
C LEU A 207 6.33 -11.68 9.31
N ILE A 208 5.23 -11.35 9.99
CA ILE A 208 3.88 -11.73 9.59
C ILE A 208 3.06 -10.48 9.33
N GLY A 209 2.40 -10.44 8.20
CA GLY A 209 1.53 -9.33 7.82
C GLY A 209 1.04 -9.47 6.40
N ASP A 210 0.07 -8.68 6.02
CA ASP A 210 -0.51 -8.72 4.68
C ASP A 210 0.52 -8.36 3.58
N ALA A 211 0.18 -8.67 2.33
CA ALA A 211 1.02 -8.28 1.19
C ALA A 211 1.13 -6.75 1.11
N GLY A 212 2.33 -6.22 0.79
CA GLY A 212 2.54 -4.78 0.59
C GLY A 212 2.65 -3.92 1.87
N VAL A 213 2.63 -4.51 3.09
CA VAL A 213 2.77 -3.72 4.35
C VAL A 213 4.22 -3.33 4.66
N GLY A 214 5.22 -3.82 3.92
CA GLY A 214 6.63 -3.46 4.12
C GLY A 214 7.42 -4.42 5.00
N LYS A 215 7.12 -5.74 4.98
CA LYS A 215 7.90 -6.76 5.70
C LYS A 215 9.37 -6.78 5.31
N THR A 216 9.68 -6.72 4.02
CA THR A 216 11.04 -6.69 3.49
C THR A 216 11.79 -5.44 3.93
N ALA A 217 11.12 -4.29 4.02
CA ALA A 217 11.69 -3.03 4.51
C ALA A 217 12.21 -3.14 5.96
N VAL A 218 11.56 -3.93 6.83
CA VAL A 218 12.04 -4.17 8.21
C VAL A 218 13.41 -4.85 8.19
N VAL A 219 13.63 -5.81 7.28
CA VAL A 219 14.91 -6.51 7.13
C VAL A 219 15.97 -5.61 6.51
N GLU A 220 15.59 -4.79 5.54
CA GLU A 220 16.47 -3.78 4.93
C GLU A 220 16.90 -2.73 5.96
N GLY A 221 15.98 -2.26 6.82
CA GLY A 221 16.28 -1.38 7.94
C GLY A 221 17.24 -2.01 8.95
N PHE A 222 17.10 -3.31 9.22
CA PHE A 222 18.03 -4.04 10.05
C PHE A 222 19.41 -4.14 9.38
N ALA A 223 19.48 -4.42 8.07
CA ALA A 223 20.73 -4.42 7.31
C ALA A 223 21.42 -3.04 7.35
N GLN A 224 20.67 -1.94 7.23
CA GLN A 224 21.19 -0.57 7.36
C GLN A 224 21.75 -0.31 8.76
N ARG A 225 21.11 -0.78 9.83
CA ARG A 225 21.60 -0.66 11.21
C ARG A 225 22.87 -1.48 11.45
N ILE A 226 22.98 -2.67 10.85
CA ILE A 226 24.23 -3.45 10.89
C ILE A 226 25.37 -2.69 10.18
N ALA A 227 25.12 -2.19 8.97
CA ALA A 227 26.08 -1.43 8.19
C ALA A 227 26.54 -0.13 8.90
N ALA A 228 25.61 0.52 9.62
CA ALA A 228 25.89 1.71 10.43
C ALA A 228 26.53 1.39 11.80
N GLY A 229 26.68 0.12 12.17
CA GLY A 229 27.17 -0.29 13.49
C GLY A 229 26.21 0.00 14.65
N SER A 230 24.93 0.29 14.38
CA SER A 230 23.92 0.68 15.37
C SER A 230 23.15 -0.54 15.90
N VAL A 231 23.84 -1.66 16.11
CA VAL A 231 23.28 -2.92 16.63
C VAL A 231 24.10 -3.41 17.83
N PRO A 232 23.50 -4.26 18.71
CA PRO A 232 24.22 -4.86 19.83
C PRO A 232 25.43 -5.69 19.38
N GLN A 233 26.42 -5.82 20.26
CA GLN A 233 27.72 -6.46 19.99
C GLN A 233 27.60 -7.87 19.37
N GLY A 234 26.60 -8.66 19.76
CA GLY A 234 26.38 -10.02 19.21
C GLY A 234 25.91 -10.04 17.74
N LEU A 235 25.48 -8.90 17.20
CA LEU A 235 25.01 -8.77 15.81
C LEU A 235 25.95 -7.92 14.93
N LEU A 236 27.00 -7.36 15.52
CA LEU A 236 28.02 -6.62 14.80
C LEU A 236 28.78 -7.56 13.85
N GLY A 237 29.00 -7.11 12.61
CA GLY A 237 29.68 -7.90 11.59
C GLY A 237 28.89 -9.06 10.98
N LYS A 238 27.61 -9.23 11.35
CA LYS A 238 26.70 -10.15 10.68
C LYS A 238 26.37 -9.67 9.27
N ARG A 239 26.14 -10.61 8.36
CA ARG A 239 25.69 -10.34 6.99
C ARG A 239 24.33 -10.97 6.75
N ILE A 240 23.46 -10.26 6.07
CA ILE A 240 22.10 -10.72 5.73
C ILE A 240 22.06 -11.07 4.25
N TYR A 241 21.82 -12.35 3.95
CA TYR A 241 21.62 -12.82 2.58
C TYR A 241 20.14 -13.08 2.33
N SER A 242 19.54 -12.29 1.44
CA SER A 242 18.19 -12.55 0.93
C SER A 242 18.25 -13.61 -0.16
N LEU A 243 17.57 -14.74 0.06
CA LEU A 243 17.58 -15.86 -0.88
C LEU A 243 16.55 -15.61 -2.00
N ASP A 244 16.99 -15.82 -3.24
CA ASP A 244 16.14 -15.79 -4.43
C ASP A 244 15.70 -17.21 -4.79
N LEU A 245 14.52 -17.59 -4.32
CA LEU A 245 13.93 -18.91 -4.57
C LEU A 245 13.62 -19.14 -6.06
N THR A 246 13.28 -18.06 -6.77
CA THR A 246 12.99 -18.13 -8.21
C THR A 246 14.25 -18.46 -8.99
N ALA A 247 15.39 -17.84 -8.63
CA ALA A 247 16.69 -18.17 -9.23
C ALA A 247 17.13 -19.61 -8.91
N MET A 248 16.76 -20.14 -7.72
CA MET A 248 17.03 -21.52 -7.36
C MET A 248 16.19 -22.52 -8.16
N LEU A 249 14.96 -22.19 -8.49
CA LEU A 249 14.05 -23.00 -9.31
C LEU A 249 14.40 -22.92 -10.81
N ALA A 250 14.91 -21.78 -11.27
CA ALA A 250 15.25 -21.57 -12.65
C ALA A 250 16.30 -22.59 -13.15
N GLY A 251 15.95 -23.34 -14.20
CA GLY A 251 16.82 -24.38 -14.79
C GLY A 251 16.96 -25.66 -13.96
N ALA A 252 16.19 -25.85 -12.89
CA ALA A 252 16.05 -27.13 -12.21
C ALA A 252 15.11 -28.02 -13.03
N LYS A 253 15.64 -29.07 -13.63
CA LYS A 253 14.84 -30.04 -14.41
C LYS A 253 14.15 -31.06 -13.52
N TYR A 254 14.75 -31.36 -12.38
CA TYR A 254 14.25 -32.34 -11.41
C TYR A 254 14.17 -31.72 -10.03
N ARG A 255 13.29 -32.28 -9.21
CA ARG A 255 13.10 -31.90 -7.78
C ARG A 255 14.41 -31.93 -6.99
N GLY A 256 15.26 -32.91 -7.21
CA GLY A 256 16.55 -33.08 -6.55
C GLY A 256 17.52 -31.91 -6.79
N ASP A 257 17.45 -31.26 -7.96
CA ASP A 257 18.34 -30.15 -8.29
C ASP A 257 18.09 -28.93 -7.38
N PHE A 258 16.83 -28.64 -7.08
CA PHE A 258 16.47 -27.56 -6.15
C PHE A 258 16.86 -27.89 -4.70
N GLU A 259 16.59 -29.12 -4.27
CA GLU A 259 16.94 -29.60 -2.91
C GLU A 259 18.46 -29.53 -2.70
N GLU A 260 19.25 -29.94 -3.69
CA GLU A 260 20.72 -29.87 -3.64
C GLU A 260 21.23 -28.41 -3.59
N ARG A 261 20.65 -27.50 -4.38
CA ARG A 261 21.01 -26.08 -4.35
C ARG A 261 20.68 -25.44 -3.00
N LEU A 262 19.50 -25.69 -2.46
CA LEU A 262 19.10 -25.19 -1.14
C LEU A 262 20.00 -25.77 -0.04
N LYS A 263 20.30 -27.05 -0.08
CA LYS A 263 21.20 -27.71 0.85
C LYS A 263 22.60 -27.09 0.81
N SER A 264 23.15 -26.81 -0.37
CA SER A 264 24.47 -26.16 -0.51
C SER A 264 24.49 -24.78 0.12
N VAL A 265 23.44 -23.96 -0.07
CA VAL A 265 23.31 -22.62 0.55
C VAL A 265 23.23 -22.72 2.08
N ILE A 266 22.46 -23.69 2.59
CA ILE A 266 22.30 -23.89 4.03
C ILE A 266 23.62 -24.36 4.67
N GLU A 267 24.34 -25.30 4.02
CA GLU A 267 25.65 -25.77 4.48
C GLU A 267 26.69 -24.66 4.48
N GLU A 268 26.74 -23.81 3.46
CA GLU A 268 27.59 -22.61 3.44
C GLU A 268 27.24 -21.64 4.58
N ALA A 269 25.95 -21.41 4.81
CA ALA A 269 25.49 -20.53 5.90
C ALA A 269 25.82 -21.09 7.28
N ALA A 270 25.65 -22.41 7.48
CA ALA A 270 25.96 -23.11 8.74
C ALA A 270 27.49 -23.11 9.03
N GLY A 271 28.32 -23.20 7.99
CA GLY A 271 29.78 -23.08 8.11
C GLY A 271 30.27 -21.69 8.48
N CYS A 272 29.39 -20.68 8.47
CA CYS A 272 29.72 -19.29 8.78
C CYS A 272 28.82 -18.72 9.87
N GLN A 273 29.40 -18.51 11.06
CA GLN A 273 28.69 -17.91 12.20
C GLN A 273 28.19 -16.49 11.97
N ASN A 274 28.65 -15.81 10.90
CA ASN A 274 28.32 -14.41 10.63
C ASN A 274 27.22 -14.22 9.56
N VAL A 275 26.59 -15.29 9.08
CA VAL A 275 25.53 -15.25 8.08
C VAL A 275 24.16 -15.33 8.74
N ILE A 276 23.24 -14.47 8.32
CA ILE A 276 21.81 -14.53 8.60
C ILE A 276 21.12 -14.69 7.26
N LEU A 277 20.32 -15.71 7.10
CA LEU A 277 19.52 -15.93 5.90
C LEU A 277 18.19 -15.16 6.03
N PHE A 278 17.77 -14.53 4.96
CA PHE A 278 16.42 -13.96 4.84
C PHE A 278 15.68 -14.69 3.71
N ILE A 279 14.50 -15.17 4.03
CA ILE A 279 13.61 -15.82 3.08
C ILE A 279 12.29 -15.06 3.06
N ASP A 280 12.05 -14.38 1.94
CA ASP A 280 10.73 -13.83 1.66
C ASP A 280 9.81 -14.97 1.17
N GLU A 281 8.51 -14.84 1.45
CA GLU A 281 7.53 -15.90 1.17
C GLU A 281 7.94 -17.28 1.73
N LEU A 282 8.30 -17.34 3.02
CA LEU A 282 8.78 -18.56 3.70
C LEU A 282 7.84 -19.75 3.47
N HIS A 283 6.54 -19.52 3.30
CA HIS A 283 5.54 -20.52 3.01
C HIS A 283 5.81 -21.30 1.71
N SER A 284 6.48 -20.70 0.73
CA SER A 284 6.81 -21.35 -0.55
C SER A 284 7.79 -22.51 -0.39
N ILE A 285 8.59 -22.51 0.68
CA ILE A 285 9.52 -23.60 1.02
C ILE A 285 8.83 -24.67 1.89
N VAL A 286 7.89 -24.26 2.74
CA VAL A 286 7.28 -25.11 3.78
C VAL A 286 5.98 -25.76 3.30
N GLY A 287 5.23 -25.09 2.40
CA GLY A 287 3.84 -25.42 2.09
C GLY A 287 3.57 -26.31 0.89
N THR A 288 4.57 -26.64 0.11
CA THR A 288 4.37 -27.31 -1.19
C THR A 288 4.18 -28.84 -1.11
N GLY A 289 4.12 -29.43 0.09
CA GLY A 289 4.02 -30.89 0.29
C GLY A 289 2.65 -31.55 0.05
N ALA A 290 1.57 -30.80 -0.24
CA ALA A 290 0.21 -31.36 -0.34
C ALA A 290 -0.23 -31.77 -1.74
N ALA A 291 0.48 -31.40 -2.80
CA ALA A 291 0.22 -31.87 -4.17
C ALA A 291 1.24 -32.90 -4.60
N GLU A 292 0.81 -33.96 -5.30
CA GLU A 292 1.73 -34.95 -5.89
C GLU A 292 2.79 -34.23 -6.76
N GLY A 293 4.05 -34.22 -6.27
CA GLY A 293 5.17 -33.53 -6.93
C GLY A 293 5.65 -32.23 -6.26
N ALA A 294 5.06 -31.76 -5.19
CA ALA A 294 5.45 -30.54 -4.50
C ALA A 294 6.71 -30.71 -3.63
N ILE A 295 7.52 -29.65 -3.57
CA ILE A 295 8.85 -29.60 -2.95
C ILE A 295 8.69 -29.47 -1.43
N ASP A 296 9.11 -30.46 -0.64
CA ASP A 296 9.15 -30.37 0.82
C ASP A 296 10.59 -29.98 1.28
N ALA A 297 10.97 -28.74 1.01
CA ALA A 297 12.26 -28.20 1.42
C ALA A 297 12.33 -27.93 2.94
N ALA A 298 11.20 -28.00 3.63
CA ALA A 298 11.14 -27.90 5.09
C ALA A 298 11.99 -28.99 5.76
N ASN A 299 12.06 -30.19 5.20
CA ASN A 299 12.85 -31.30 5.75
C ASN A 299 14.36 -31.03 5.73
N ILE A 300 14.83 -30.15 4.87
CA ILE A 300 16.24 -29.73 4.81
C ILE A 300 16.50 -28.64 5.90
N LEU A 301 15.57 -27.73 6.10
CA LEU A 301 15.70 -26.63 7.08
C LEU A 301 15.53 -27.10 8.55
N LYS A 302 14.59 -28.02 8.81
CA LYS A 302 14.23 -28.47 10.17
C LYS A 302 15.43 -28.94 10.99
N PRO A 303 16.35 -29.81 10.50
CA PRO A 303 17.50 -30.29 11.28
C PRO A 303 18.46 -29.16 11.65
N GLN A 304 18.74 -28.23 10.72
CA GLN A 304 19.68 -27.13 10.92
C GLN A 304 19.14 -26.07 11.89
N LEU A 305 17.85 -25.75 11.77
CA LEU A 305 17.13 -24.89 12.73
C LEU A 305 17.05 -25.54 14.12
N ALA A 306 16.89 -26.88 14.17
CA ALA A 306 16.82 -27.61 15.43
C ALA A 306 18.12 -27.58 16.21
N ARG A 307 19.26 -27.67 15.50
CA ARG A 307 20.60 -27.59 16.10
C ARG A 307 21.06 -26.16 16.37
N GLY A 308 20.37 -25.14 15.83
CA GLY A 308 20.78 -23.74 15.94
C GLY A 308 22.02 -23.40 15.12
N GLU A 309 22.31 -24.17 14.07
CA GLU A 309 23.47 -24.01 13.20
C GLU A 309 23.30 -22.85 12.23
N ILE A 310 22.06 -22.48 11.94
CA ILE A 310 21.69 -21.34 11.07
C ILE A 310 20.82 -20.34 11.81
N CYS A 311 20.91 -19.09 11.41
CA CYS A 311 20.03 -17.99 11.81
C CYS A 311 19.20 -17.55 10.60
N LEU A 312 17.87 -17.60 10.75
CA LEU A 312 16.94 -17.36 9.64
C LEU A 312 15.90 -16.32 10.02
N ILE A 313 15.68 -15.35 9.12
CA ILE A 313 14.56 -14.42 9.15
C ILE A 313 13.59 -14.86 8.06
N GLY A 314 12.33 -15.11 8.41
CA GLY A 314 11.27 -15.41 7.46
C GLY A 314 10.31 -14.25 7.31
N ALA A 315 9.68 -14.11 6.14
CA ALA A 315 8.54 -13.24 5.94
C ALA A 315 7.41 -14.03 5.26
N THR A 316 6.16 -13.82 5.70
CA THR A 316 4.98 -14.50 5.14
C THR A 316 3.70 -13.76 5.50
N THR A 317 2.56 -14.16 4.95
CA THR A 317 1.26 -13.63 5.36
C THR A 317 0.74 -14.31 6.63
N THR A 318 -0.26 -13.69 7.27
CA THR A 318 -0.86 -14.24 8.51
C THR A 318 -1.54 -15.59 8.26
N GLU A 319 -2.23 -15.73 7.12
CA GLU A 319 -2.92 -16.96 6.74
C GLU A 319 -1.95 -18.10 6.45
N GLU A 320 -0.89 -17.81 5.69
CA GLU A 320 0.15 -18.77 5.34
C GLU A 320 0.96 -19.23 6.55
N TYR A 321 1.25 -18.30 7.49
CA TYR A 321 1.90 -18.65 8.75
C TYR A 321 1.08 -19.68 9.54
N ARG A 322 -0.23 -19.42 9.72
CA ARG A 322 -1.14 -20.34 10.41
C ARG A 322 -1.28 -21.66 9.68
N ARG A 323 -1.32 -21.62 8.35
CA ARG A 323 -1.53 -22.82 7.53
C ARG A 323 -0.32 -23.75 7.48
N PHE A 324 0.90 -23.21 7.40
CA PHE A 324 2.10 -23.95 7.09
C PHE A 324 3.12 -24.02 8.22
N ILE A 325 3.24 -22.97 9.05
CA ILE A 325 4.28 -22.91 10.09
C ILE A 325 3.71 -23.29 11.47
N GLU A 326 2.57 -22.74 11.85
CA GLU A 326 1.95 -22.99 13.14
C GLU A 326 1.46 -24.44 13.30
N LYS A 327 1.04 -25.09 12.21
CA LYS A 327 0.65 -26.51 12.20
C LYS A 327 1.84 -27.47 12.33
N ASP A 328 3.04 -27.03 12.00
CA ASP A 328 4.26 -27.82 12.12
C ASP A 328 4.95 -27.56 13.46
N SER A 329 4.80 -28.48 14.40
CA SER A 329 5.32 -28.35 15.77
C SER A 329 6.85 -28.16 15.85
N ALA A 330 7.60 -28.61 14.84
CA ALA A 330 9.06 -28.45 14.78
C ALA A 330 9.44 -27.02 14.39
N LEU A 331 8.70 -26.40 13.47
CA LEU A 331 8.91 -25.02 13.02
C LEU A 331 8.34 -24.01 14.02
N GLU A 332 7.15 -24.24 14.55
CA GLU A 332 6.52 -23.38 15.57
C GLU A 332 7.42 -23.14 16.79
N ARG A 333 8.14 -24.18 17.23
CA ARG A 333 9.08 -24.07 18.36
C ARG A 333 10.36 -23.32 18.03
N ARG A 334 10.62 -23.01 16.76
CA ARG A 334 11.85 -22.36 16.30
C ARG A 334 11.63 -20.95 15.81
N PHE A 335 10.48 -20.67 15.26
CA PHE A 335 10.12 -19.34 14.80
C PHE A 335 9.42 -18.51 15.88
N GLN A 336 9.74 -17.21 15.92
CA GLN A 336 9.03 -16.23 16.72
C GLN A 336 8.28 -15.26 15.80
N PRO A 337 6.94 -15.25 15.86
CA PRO A 337 6.18 -14.30 15.03
C PRO A 337 6.40 -12.85 15.48
N ILE A 338 6.53 -11.96 14.49
CA ILE A 338 6.56 -10.51 14.63
C ILE A 338 5.51 -9.97 13.68
N ILE A 339 4.47 -9.36 14.23
CA ILE A 339 3.39 -8.80 13.44
C ILE A 339 3.87 -7.46 12.85
N VAL A 340 3.70 -7.29 11.55
CA VAL A 340 3.95 -6.06 10.79
C VAL A 340 2.61 -5.54 10.31
N GLU A 341 2.11 -4.53 11.00
CA GLU A 341 0.82 -3.92 10.68
C GLU A 341 0.92 -2.94 9.52
N GLN A 342 -0.22 -2.71 8.88
CA GLN A 342 -0.34 -1.67 7.86
C GLN A 342 -0.08 -0.30 8.50
N PRO A 343 0.76 0.57 7.91
CA PRO A 343 1.00 1.91 8.42
C PRO A 343 -0.25 2.78 8.28
N THR A 344 -0.40 3.74 9.19
CA THR A 344 -1.45 4.77 9.11
C THR A 344 -1.23 5.71 7.91
N GLU A 345 -2.23 6.48 7.54
CA GLU A 345 -2.11 7.49 6.46
C GLU A 345 -0.98 8.48 6.74
N ALA A 346 -0.85 8.95 7.98
CA ALA A 346 0.21 9.87 8.39
C ALA A 346 1.60 9.24 8.27
N GLN A 347 1.78 8.01 8.74
CA GLN A 347 3.04 7.27 8.60
C GLN A 347 3.36 6.97 7.13
N THR A 348 2.34 6.65 6.32
CA THR A 348 2.52 6.44 4.88
C THR A 348 3.01 7.71 4.18
N LEU A 349 2.48 8.88 4.55
CA LEU A 349 2.94 10.16 4.01
C LEU A 349 4.42 10.43 4.36
N GLU A 350 4.86 10.10 5.58
CA GLU A 350 6.27 10.19 5.98
C GLU A 350 7.15 9.23 5.17
N ILE A 351 6.69 8.00 4.93
CA ILE A 351 7.38 7.02 4.08
C ILE A 351 7.54 7.57 2.66
N LEU A 352 6.45 8.08 2.06
CA LEU A 352 6.48 8.67 0.72
C LEU A 352 7.43 9.86 0.64
N ARG A 353 7.44 10.75 1.65
CA ARG A 353 8.37 11.89 1.73
C ARG A 353 9.84 11.43 1.77
N GLY A 354 10.11 10.39 2.52
CA GLY A 354 11.47 9.82 2.60
C GLY A 354 11.92 9.15 1.31
N MET A 355 11.02 8.49 0.60
CA MET A 355 11.30 7.83 -0.67
C MET A 355 11.24 8.76 -1.89
N ARG A 356 10.70 9.98 -1.73
CA ARG A 356 10.55 10.99 -2.80
C ARG A 356 11.81 11.11 -3.64
N ARG A 357 12.97 11.30 -2.98
CA ARG A 357 14.24 11.51 -3.67
C ARG A 357 14.62 10.34 -4.60
N SER A 358 14.33 9.12 -4.19
CA SER A 358 14.59 7.91 -4.97
C SER A 358 13.76 7.91 -6.27
N TYR A 359 12.45 8.20 -6.16
CA TYR A 359 11.55 8.29 -7.32
C TYR A 359 11.86 9.48 -8.23
N GLU A 360 12.12 10.66 -7.66
CA GLU A 360 12.51 11.85 -8.42
C GLU A 360 13.79 11.60 -9.22
N THR A 361 14.76 10.93 -8.63
CA THR A 361 16.02 10.57 -9.28
C THR A 361 15.81 9.53 -10.39
N HIS A 362 14.95 8.52 -10.13
CA HIS A 362 14.67 7.46 -11.11
C HIS A 362 13.94 8.00 -12.33
N HIS A 363 12.88 8.77 -12.13
CA HIS A 363 12.03 9.28 -13.20
C HIS A 363 12.48 10.62 -13.77
N CYS A 364 13.44 11.31 -13.14
CA CYS A 364 13.89 12.65 -13.55
C CYS A 364 12.75 13.68 -13.56
N VAL A 365 11.89 13.65 -12.56
CA VAL A 365 10.76 14.57 -12.32
C VAL A 365 10.82 15.09 -10.88
N THR A 366 10.14 16.21 -10.61
CA THR A 366 9.92 16.67 -9.22
C THR A 366 8.55 16.22 -8.75
N ILE A 367 8.43 15.80 -7.48
CA ILE A 367 7.16 15.36 -6.88
C ILE A 367 6.75 16.36 -5.81
N THR A 368 5.57 16.96 -5.96
CA THR A 368 5.06 17.95 -5.00
C THR A 368 4.53 17.26 -3.74
N ASP A 369 4.54 17.96 -2.58
CA ASP A 369 3.92 17.46 -1.35
C ASP A 369 2.42 17.20 -1.56
N ALA A 370 1.76 18.06 -2.31
CA ALA A 370 0.36 17.92 -2.67
C ALA A 370 0.07 16.64 -3.47
N ALA A 371 1.02 16.19 -4.31
CA ALA A 371 0.91 14.90 -5.01
C ALA A 371 1.02 13.71 -4.04
N LEU A 372 1.95 13.76 -3.07
CA LEU A 372 2.10 12.70 -2.08
C LEU A 372 0.86 12.56 -1.18
N GLU A 373 0.32 13.68 -0.71
CA GLU A 373 -0.94 13.70 0.06
C GLU A 373 -2.10 13.11 -0.75
N GLU A 374 -2.19 13.49 -2.02
CA GLU A 374 -3.22 13.00 -2.92
C GLU A 374 -3.07 11.49 -3.20
N ALA A 375 -1.83 10.99 -3.36
CA ALA A 375 -1.55 9.58 -3.56
C ALA A 375 -2.02 8.74 -2.36
N VAL A 376 -1.74 9.18 -1.12
CA VAL A 376 -2.26 8.51 0.08
C VAL A 376 -3.79 8.56 0.10
N ARG A 377 -4.38 9.74 -0.08
CA ARG A 377 -5.84 9.94 -0.04
C ARG A 377 -6.58 9.07 -1.07
N LEU A 378 -6.12 9.07 -2.33
CA LEU A 378 -6.76 8.30 -3.39
C LEU A 378 -6.52 6.80 -3.24
N SER A 379 -5.33 6.38 -2.80
CA SER A 379 -5.04 4.97 -2.57
C SER A 379 -5.89 4.37 -1.45
N VAL A 380 -6.07 5.08 -0.33
CA VAL A 380 -6.93 4.64 0.78
C VAL A 380 -8.38 4.55 0.33
N ARG A 381 -8.82 5.56 -0.41
CA ARG A 381 -10.23 5.69 -0.78
C ARG A 381 -10.64 4.78 -1.94
N TYR A 382 -9.79 4.56 -2.93
CA TYR A 382 -10.16 3.91 -4.19
C TYR A 382 -9.45 2.58 -4.48
N ILE A 383 -8.38 2.23 -3.75
CA ILE A 383 -7.67 0.97 -3.90
C ILE A 383 -7.80 0.17 -2.60
N THR A 384 -8.79 -0.72 -2.56
CA THR A 384 -9.14 -1.50 -1.35
C THR A 384 -8.56 -2.91 -1.34
N ASP A 385 -8.08 -3.39 -2.48
CA ASP A 385 -7.51 -4.73 -2.67
C ASP A 385 -6.03 -4.86 -2.30
N ARG A 386 -5.38 -3.73 -1.98
CA ARG A 386 -3.97 -3.65 -1.59
C ARG A 386 -3.78 -2.83 -0.32
N ASN A 387 -2.63 -3.00 0.33
CA ASN A 387 -2.31 -2.35 1.59
C ASN A 387 -1.36 -1.16 1.42
N LEU A 388 -1.38 -0.24 2.39
CA LEU A 388 -0.37 0.80 2.53
C LEU A 388 0.95 0.17 3.04
N PRO A 389 2.11 0.71 2.67
CA PRO A 389 2.33 1.87 1.80
C PRO A 389 2.32 1.54 0.29
N ASP A 390 2.36 0.26 -0.08
CA ASP A 390 2.59 -0.24 -1.44
C ASP A 390 1.67 0.41 -2.48
N LYS A 391 0.34 0.41 -2.24
CA LYS A 391 -0.64 1.02 -3.14
C LYS A 391 -0.45 2.54 -3.36
N ALA A 392 0.10 3.25 -2.38
CA ALA A 392 0.37 4.68 -2.53
C ALA A 392 1.70 4.92 -3.27
N LEU A 393 2.70 4.07 -3.03
CA LEU A 393 3.97 4.06 -3.77
C LEU A 393 3.74 3.79 -5.26
N ASP A 394 2.92 2.77 -5.58
CA ASP A 394 2.56 2.43 -6.97
C ASP A 394 1.92 3.60 -7.70
N LEU A 395 1.02 4.36 -7.03
CA LEU A 395 0.41 5.55 -7.65
C LEU A 395 1.43 6.65 -7.94
N VAL A 396 2.39 6.85 -7.04
CA VAL A 396 3.46 7.84 -7.25
C VAL A 396 4.38 7.40 -8.38
N ASP A 397 4.73 6.13 -8.43
CA ASP A 397 5.59 5.56 -9.48
C ASP A 397 4.94 5.67 -10.87
N GLU A 398 3.68 5.26 -10.99
CA GLU A 398 2.90 5.34 -12.23
C GLU A 398 2.72 6.79 -12.72
N ALA A 399 2.40 7.72 -11.80
CA ALA A 399 2.27 9.13 -12.13
C ALA A 399 3.60 9.73 -12.60
N ALA A 400 4.70 9.41 -11.92
CA ALA A 400 6.04 9.86 -12.27
C ALA A 400 6.48 9.30 -13.64
N ALA A 401 6.22 8.03 -13.90
CA ALA A 401 6.49 7.39 -15.19
C ALA A 401 5.70 8.04 -16.33
N ARG A 402 4.43 8.37 -16.09
CA ARG A 402 3.56 9.03 -17.06
C ARG A 402 4.06 10.45 -17.40
N VAL A 403 4.38 11.26 -16.39
CA VAL A 403 4.91 12.62 -16.57
C VAL A 403 6.22 12.58 -17.34
N ARG A 404 7.11 11.64 -16.99
CA ARG A 404 8.37 11.43 -17.71
C ARG A 404 8.15 11.06 -19.17
N SER A 405 7.20 10.18 -19.50
CA SER A 405 6.93 9.76 -20.88
C SER A 405 6.43 10.89 -21.77
N GLY A 406 5.79 11.90 -21.18
CA GLY A 406 5.33 13.11 -21.88
C GLY A 406 6.37 14.23 -22.00
N ALA A 407 7.52 14.13 -21.30
CA ALA A 407 8.54 15.18 -21.28
C ALA A 407 9.55 15.00 -22.44
N PRO A 408 9.96 16.10 -23.13
CA PRO A 408 10.95 16.02 -24.20
C PRO A 408 12.34 15.62 -23.65
N ASN A 409 13.11 14.87 -24.45
CA ASN A 409 14.47 14.45 -24.10
C ASN A 409 15.38 15.65 -23.84
N ALA A 410 15.86 15.79 -22.60
CA ALA A 410 16.67 16.92 -22.18
C ALA A 410 18.16 16.73 -22.53
N PRO A 411 18.88 17.81 -22.89
CA PRO A 411 20.32 17.76 -23.26
C PRO A 411 21.24 17.27 -22.12
N TYR A 412 20.79 17.31 -20.87
CA TYR A 412 21.55 16.84 -19.69
C TYR A 412 21.45 15.33 -19.45
N ALA A 413 20.64 14.60 -20.21
CA ALA A 413 20.50 13.13 -20.08
C ALA A 413 21.84 12.39 -20.20
N ARG A 414 22.80 12.94 -20.97
CA ARG A 414 24.12 12.35 -21.12
C ARG A 414 24.94 12.43 -19.83
N ARG A 415 25.00 13.60 -19.18
CA ARG A 415 25.73 13.77 -17.92
C ARG A 415 25.10 12.93 -16.79
N LEU A 416 23.79 12.89 -16.72
CA LEU A 416 23.06 12.04 -15.78
C LEU A 416 23.39 10.56 -15.97
N SER A 417 23.49 10.10 -17.22
CA SER A 417 23.87 8.71 -17.52
C SER A 417 25.33 8.38 -17.15
N GLU A 418 26.21 9.38 -17.17
CA GLU A 418 27.61 9.25 -16.72
C GLU A 418 27.69 9.13 -15.19
N VAL A 419 26.96 10.00 -14.47
CA VAL A 419 26.88 9.98 -13.00
C VAL A 419 26.27 8.67 -12.51
N ARG A 420 25.22 8.17 -13.17
CA ARG A 420 24.60 6.87 -12.86
C ARG A 420 25.56 5.70 -13.11
N ARG A 421 26.33 5.73 -14.18
CA ARG A 421 27.39 4.72 -14.43
C ARG A 421 28.48 4.79 -13.37
N GLY A 422 28.86 6.00 -12.94
CA GLY A 422 29.79 6.21 -11.82
C GLY A 422 29.27 5.59 -10.53
N LEU A 423 27.99 5.83 -10.17
CA LEU A 423 27.34 5.25 -9.00
C LEU A 423 27.33 3.71 -8.99
N ALA A 424 27.21 3.10 -10.15
CA ALA A 424 27.22 1.63 -10.27
C ALA A 424 28.59 1.00 -9.97
N VAL A 425 29.68 1.77 -10.08
CA VAL A 425 31.07 1.30 -9.95
C VAL A 425 31.69 1.69 -8.62
N VAL A 426 31.20 2.75 -7.96
CA VAL A 426 31.76 3.29 -6.70
C VAL A 426 31.54 2.33 -5.52
N LYS A 427 32.61 2.05 -4.79
CA LYS A 427 32.63 1.18 -3.60
C LYS A 427 32.65 1.94 -2.28
N SER A 428 32.95 3.25 -2.30
CA SER A 428 33.03 4.11 -1.10
C SER A 428 31.70 4.82 -0.85
N ALA A 429 31.14 4.71 0.37
CA ALA A 429 29.90 5.37 0.78
C ALA A 429 29.96 6.91 0.63
N ALA A 430 31.11 7.52 0.93
CA ALA A 430 31.29 8.97 0.84
C ALA A 430 31.31 9.48 -0.61
N GLU A 431 31.91 8.72 -1.54
CA GLU A 431 31.88 9.04 -2.97
C GLU A 431 30.49 8.78 -3.58
N ALA A 432 29.85 7.71 -3.17
CA ALA A 432 28.48 7.42 -3.57
C ALA A 432 27.50 8.52 -3.16
N GLU A 433 27.65 9.07 -1.95
CA GLU A 433 26.84 10.19 -1.46
C GLU A 433 27.09 11.48 -2.26
N LYS A 434 28.35 11.76 -2.62
CA LYS A 434 28.67 12.91 -3.49
C LYS A 434 28.04 12.78 -4.87
N LEU A 435 28.18 11.61 -5.50
CA LEU A 435 27.59 11.36 -6.82
C LEU A 435 26.06 11.36 -6.78
N ARG A 436 25.42 10.91 -5.69
CA ARG A 436 23.98 11.02 -5.49
C ARG A 436 23.52 12.46 -5.31
N ASN A 437 24.28 13.28 -4.62
CA ASN A 437 23.99 14.70 -4.49
C ASN A 437 24.11 15.41 -5.84
N GLU A 438 25.11 15.04 -6.66
CA GLU A 438 25.28 15.53 -8.04
C GLU A 438 24.13 15.04 -8.94
N GLU A 439 23.76 13.76 -8.84
CA GLU A 439 22.63 13.20 -9.57
C GLU A 439 21.33 13.93 -9.23
N TYR A 440 21.03 14.13 -7.93
CA TYR A 440 19.85 14.84 -7.49
C TYR A 440 19.84 16.31 -7.94
N ALA A 441 20.98 16.99 -7.88
CA ALA A 441 21.11 18.36 -8.38
C ALA A 441 20.87 18.46 -9.89
N LEU A 442 21.38 17.50 -10.67
CA LEU A 442 21.15 17.39 -12.10
C LEU A 442 19.68 17.09 -12.44
N VAL A 443 19.07 16.17 -11.71
CA VAL A 443 17.63 15.85 -11.85
C VAL A 443 16.77 17.07 -11.53
N LYS A 444 17.08 17.78 -10.44
CA LYS A 444 16.36 19.00 -10.06
C LYS A 444 16.58 20.14 -11.08
N ALA A 445 17.77 20.28 -11.65
CA ALA A 445 18.04 21.23 -12.71
C ALA A 445 17.31 20.87 -14.01
N LEU A 446 17.23 19.58 -14.33
CA LEU A 446 16.47 19.05 -15.46
C LEU A 446 14.96 19.27 -15.31
N SER A 447 14.40 18.99 -14.14
CA SER A 447 12.99 19.19 -13.83
C SER A 447 12.62 20.68 -13.73
N GLY A 448 13.50 21.52 -13.17
CA GLY A 448 13.31 22.97 -13.10
C GLY A 448 13.37 23.67 -14.46
N GLY A 449 14.10 23.10 -15.44
CA GLY A 449 14.20 23.64 -16.82
C GLY A 449 13.10 23.16 -17.77
N ILE A 450 12.40 22.06 -17.45
CA ILE A 450 11.41 21.41 -18.34
C ILE A 450 9.99 21.51 -17.77
N GLY A 451 9.83 21.91 -16.49
CA GLY A 451 8.51 21.98 -15.84
C GLY A 451 7.85 20.62 -15.59
N ALA A 452 8.60 19.52 -15.65
CA ALA A 452 8.09 18.17 -15.41
C ALA A 452 7.94 17.93 -13.90
N SER A 453 6.84 18.38 -13.33
CA SER A 453 6.46 18.14 -11.94
C SER A 453 5.23 17.25 -11.89
N VAL A 454 5.25 16.28 -10.97
CA VAL A 454 4.08 15.48 -10.62
C VAL A 454 3.23 16.25 -9.64
N ASP A 455 2.00 16.52 -9.99
CA ASP A 455 1.02 17.22 -9.17
C ASP A 455 -0.20 16.33 -8.82
N ARG A 456 -1.20 16.92 -8.15
CA ARG A 456 -2.45 16.22 -7.78
C ARG A 456 -3.16 15.62 -9.00
N GLN A 457 -3.13 16.32 -10.14
CA GLN A 457 -3.84 15.88 -11.32
C GLN A 457 -3.19 14.65 -11.96
N ASP A 458 -1.86 14.56 -11.93
CA ASP A 458 -1.12 13.40 -12.42
C ASP A 458 -1.41 12.16 -11.59
N ILE A 459 -1.46 12.30 -10.26
CA ILE A 459 -1.87 11.22 -9.35
C ILE A 459 -3.32 10.80 -9.61
N ALA A 460 -4.23 11.75 -9.84
CA ALA A 460 -5.61 11.43 -10.18
C ALA A 460 -5.70 10.67 -11.52
N CYS A 461 -4.86 11.02 -12.49
CA CYS A 461 -4.76 10.28 -13.75
C CYS A 461 -4.21 8.86 -13.57
N ALA A 462 -3.18 8.67 -12.74
CA ALA A 462 -2.66 7.35 -12.39
C ALA A 462 -3.71 6.50 -11.66
N ALA A 463 -4.38 7.07 -10.65
CA ALA A 463 -5.48 6.42 -9.95
C ALA A 463 -6.63 6.05 -10.90
N SER A 464 -6.93 6.90 -11.89
CA SER A 464 -7.92 6.61 -12.92
C SER A 464 -7.55 5.40 -13.79
N ALA A 465 -6.28 5.26 -14.14
CA ALA A 465 -5.80 4.12 -14.92
C ALA A 465 -5.95 2.80 -14.14
N VAL A 466 -5.64 2.81 -12.85
CA VAL A 466 -5.73 1.64 -11.96
C VAL A 466 -7.18 1.30 -11.62
N THR A 467 -8.00 2.30 -11.26
CA THR A 467 -9.38 2.08 -10.78
C THR A 467 -10.43 2.09 -11.89
N GLY A 468 -10.09 2.63 -13.05
CA GLY A 468 -11.03 2.88 -14.17
C GLY A 468 -12.04 4.01 -13.89
N ILE A 469 -11.86 4.82 -12.84
CA ILE A 469 -12.69 5.98 -12.54
C ILE A 469 -12.10 7.19 -13.28
N PRO A 470 -12.88 7.96 -14.07
CA PRO A 470 -12.35 9.11 -14.81
C PRO A 470 -11.62 10.12 -13.91
N ALA A 471 -10.40 10.54 -14.29
CA ALA A 471 -9.54 11.42 -13.49
C ALA A 471 -10.23 12.75 -13.11
N GLN A 472 -11.03 13.33 -14.03
CA GLN A 472 -11.81 14.54 -13.78
C GLN A 472 -12.79 14.39 -12.60
N LYS A 473 -13.27 13.16 -12.37
CA LYS A 473 -14.18 12.85 -11.26
C LYS A 473 -13.45 12.56 -9.95
N LEU A 474 -12.18 12.21 -10.02
CA LEU A 474 -11.31 12.04 -8.84
C LEU A 474 -10.81 13.39 -8.29
N SER A 475 -10.62 14.37 -9.17
CA SER A 475 -10.09 15.70 -8.85
C SER A 475 -11.14 16.77 -8.57
N GLN A 476 -12.42 16.55 -9.01
CA GLN A 476 -13.50 17.51 -8.75
C GLN A 476 -13.95 17.48 -7.28
N ASP A 477 -14.33 18.68 -6.81
CA ASP A 477 -14.88 18.84 -5.46
C ASP A 477 -16.17 17.99 -5.33
N GLU A 478 -16.11 16.95 -4.53
CA GLU A 478 -17.21 16.00 -4.34
C GLU A 478 -18.48 16.71 -3.86
N ALA A 479 -18.31 17.79 -3.11
CA ALA A 479 -19.41 18.63 -2.64
C ALA A 479 -20.21 19.26 -3.80
N ALA A 480 -19.52 19.75 -4.84
CA ALA A 480 -20.17 20.31 -6.03
C ALA A 480 -20.96 19.25 -6.82
N ARG A 481 -20.44 18.02 -6.91
CA ARG A 481 -21.12 16.91 -7.57
C ARG A 481 -22.35 16.43 -6.80
N LEU A 482 -22.24 16.30 -5.48
CA LEU A 482 -23.34 15.87 -4.62
C LEU A 482 -24.45 16.93 -4.53
N SER A 483 -24.12 18.23 -4.67
CA SER A 483 -25.15 19.28 -4.73
C SER A 483 -26.02 19.18 -5.98
N GLY A 484 -25.42 18.85 -7.16
CA GLY A 484 -26.14 18.69 -8.42
C GLY A 484 -26.74 17.30 -8.67
N LEU A 485 -26.58 16.35 -7.74
CA LEU A 485 -26.98 14.93 -7.91
C LEU A 485 -28.46 14.79 -8.24
N GLU A 486 -29.33 15.48 -7.52
CA GLU A 486 -30.78 15.43 -7.68
C GLU A 486 -31.24 15.83 -9.10
N GLU A 487 -30.69 16.92 -9.61
CA GLU A 487 -31.01 17.40 -10.95
C GLU A 487 -30.53 16.42 -12.04
N GLN A 488 -29.35 15.82 -11.85
CA GLN A 488 -28.84 14.80 -12.79
C GLN A 488 -29.74 13.56 -12.81
N LEU A 489 -30.23 13.11 -11.66
CA LEU A 489 -31.15 11.95 -11.58
C LEU A 489 -32.51 12.29 -12.20
N ARG A 490 -33.06 13.50 -11.98
CA ARG A 490 -34.35 13.95 -12.56
C ARG A 490 -34.32 14.00 -14.09
N ARG A 491 -33.16 14.35 -14.70
CA ARG A 491 -33.03 14.37 -16.17
C ARG A 491 -33.22 12.99 -16.80
N ARG A 492 -32.97 11.93 -16.06
CA ARG A 492 -33.03 10.55 -16.57
C ARG A 492 -34.25 9.77 -16.07
N VAL A 493 -34.71 10.05 -14.85
CA VAL A 493 -35.83 9.36 -14.20
C VAL A 493 -36.98 10.32 -14.07
N VAL A 494 -38.05 10.07 -14.85
CA VAL A 494 -39.23 10.94 -14.93
C VAL A 494 -40.34 10.43 -14.00
N GLY A 495 -40.99 11.36 -13.30
CA GLY A 495 -42.19 11.09 -12.52
C GLY A 495 -41.95 10.39 -11.18
N GLN A 496 -40.73 10.37 -10.68
CA GLN A 496 -40.35 9.72 -9.42
C GLN A 496 -39.65 10.72 -8.49
N ASP A 497 -40.12 11.96 -8.39
CA ASP A 497 -39.45 13.07 -7.68
C ASP A 497 -39.14 12.74 -6.22
N LYS A 498 -40.12 12.17 -5.46
CA LYS A 498 -39.89 11.75 -4.08
C LYS A 498 -38.79 10.69 -3.96
N ALA A 499 -38.77 9.71 -4.86
CA ALA A 499 -37.77 8.66 -4.87
C ALA A 499 -36.36 9.24 -5.17
N VAL A 500 -36.25 10.15 -6.11
CA VAL A 500 -35.01 10.84 -6.47
C VAL A 500 -34.49 11.67 -5.30
N GLU A 501 -35.37 12.43 -4.63
CA GLU A 501 -35.01 13.25 -3.49
C GLU A 501 -34.50 12.40 -2.30
N LEU A 502 -35.23 11.32 -1.95
CA LEU A 502 -34.82 10.39 -0.87
C LEU A 502 -33.46 9.76 -1.16
N VAL A 503 -33.24 9.31 -2.40
CA VAL A 503 -31.97 8.69 -2.81
C VAL A 503 -30.85 9.74 -2.78
N ALA A 504 -31.05 10.94 -3.31
CA ALA A 504 -30.05 11.98 -3.33
C ALA A 504 -29.63 12.40 -1.91
N ASN A 505 -30.62 12.58 -1.01
CA ASN A 505 -30.36 12.94 0.39
C ASN A 505 -29.63 11.83 1.16
N ALA A 506 -29.97 10.56 0.92
CA ALA A 506 -29.28 9.45 1.56
C ALA A 506 -27.83 9.32 1.06
N VAL A 507 -27.58 9.50 -0.24
CA VAL A 507 -26.22 9.46 -0.80
C VAL A 507 -25.37 10.63 -0.26
N ARG A 508 -25.96 11.84 -0.15
CA ARG A 508 -25.27 12.97 0.49
C ARG A 508 -24.86 12.64 1.92
N ARG A 509 -25.77 12.09 2.75
CA ARG A 509 -25.47 11.66 4.12
C ARG A 509 -24.38 10.59 4.18
N GLY A 510 -24.45 9.57 3.33
CA GLY A 510 -23.48 8.48 3.30
C GLY A 510 -22.06 8.94 2.91
N ARG A 511 -21.96 10.05 2.15
CA ARG A 511 -20.68 10.58 1.68
C ARG A 511 -20.06 11.66 2.59
N THR A 512 -20.83 12.25 3.49
CA THR A 512 -20.33 13.28 4.42
C THR A 512 -19.61 12.72 5.65
N GLY A 513 -19.46 11.39 5.77
CA GLY A 513 -18.75 10.76 6.89
C GLY A 513 -19.55 10.71 8.20
N LEU A 514 -20.84 11.08 8.19
CA LEU A 514 -21.71 11.04 9.38
C LEU A 514 -22.29 9.64 9.64
N LYS A 515 -22.02 8.67 8.77
CA LYS A 515 -22.50 7.28 8.89
C LYS A 515 -21.49 6.40 9.61
N GLU A 516 -21.97 5.30 10.20
CA GLU A 516 -21.12 4.25 10.79
C GLU A 516 -20.14 3.69 9.72
N PRO A 517 -18.82 3.68 10.02
CA PRO A 517 -17.80 3.32 9.03
C PRO A 517 -17.85 1.84 8.59
N GLU A 518 -18.54 0.99 9.35
CA GLU A 518 -18.63 -0.45 9.09
C GLU A 518 -19.75 -0.83 8.10
N ARG A 519 -20.63 0.09 7.71
CA ARG A 519 -21.76 -0.17 6.83
C ARG A 519 -21.53 0.30 5.39
N PRO A 520 -22.25 -0.26 4.38
CA PRO A 520 -22.24 0.26 3.01
C PRO A 520 -22.56 1.75 2.96
N THR A 521 -22.03 2.49 1.97
CA THR A 521 -22.31 3.94 1.82
C THR A 521 -23.78 4.26 1.94
N CYS A 522 -24.65 3.51 1.26
CA CYS A 522 -26.10 3.57 1.37
C CYS A 522 -26.72 2.22 1.06
N SER A 523 -27.88 1.94 1.66
CA SER A 523 -28.70 0.78 1.36
C SER A 523 -30.13 1.20 1.07
N PHE A 524 -30.70 0.69 -0.04
CA PHE A 524 -32.04 1.03 -0.50
C PHE A 524 -32.86 -0.21 -0.80
N LEU A 525 -34.15 -0.15 -0.51
CA LEU A 525 -35.14 -1.10 -1.01
C LEU A 525 -36.14 -0.35 -1.89
N PHE A 526 -36.11 -0.63 -3.20
CA PHE A 526 -36.98 -0.04 -4.20
C PHE A 526 -38.22 -0.90 -4.41
N LEU A 527 -39.38 -0.41 -4.04
CA LEU A 527 -40.67 -1.12 -4.16
C LEU A 527 -41.55 -0.47 -5.21
N GLY A 528 -42.30 -1.26 -5.96
CA GLY A 528 -43.26 -0.77 -6.94
C GLY A 528 -43.44 -1.72 -8.13
N GLN A 529 -44.37 -1.37 -9.04
CA GLN A 529 -44.67 -2.16 -10.20
C GLN A 529 -43.48 -2.33 -11.14
N THR A 530 -43.54 -3.35 -12.02
CA THR A 530 -42.52 -3.53 -13.05
C THR A 530 -42.57 -2.37 -14.07
N GLY A 531 -41.43 -1.87 -14.51
CA GLY A 531 -41.33 -0.81 -15.54
C GLY A 531 -41.56 0.63 -15.06
N VAL A 532 -41.63 0.89 -13.73
CA VAL A 532 -41.80 2.26 -13.16
C VAL A 532 -40.47 3.03 -13.03
N GLY A 533 -39.32 2.43 -13.35
CA GLY A 533 -38.02 3.11 -13.34
C GLY A 533 -37.02 2.68 -12.25
N LYS A 534 -37.30 1.61 -11.46
CA LYS A 534 -36.39 1.14 -10.37
C LYS A 534 -34.96 0.89 -10.85
N THR A 535 -34.78 0.06 -11.85
CA THR A 535 -33.46 -0.28 -12.43
C THR A 535 -32.83 0.92 -13.16
N GLU A 536 -33.63 1.82 -13.75
CA GLU A 536 -33.13 3.02 -14.42
C GLU A 536 -32.61 4.03 -13.41
N LEU A 537 -33.21 4.16 -12.21
CA LEU A 537 -32.69 4.99 -11.13
C LEU A 537 -31.35 4.42 -10.61
N ALA A 538 -31.22 3.09 -10.48
CA ALA A 538 -29.98 2.45 -10.09
C ALA A 538 -28.85 2.73 -11.10
N LYS A 539 -29.14 2.67 -12.41
CA LYS A 539 -28.21 3.01 -13.49
C LYS A 539 -27.82 4.50 -13.48
N ALA A 540 -28.83 5.38 -13.34
CA ALA A 540 -28.59 6.81 -13.24
C ALA A 540 -27.72 7.17 -12.03
N LEU A 541 -27.92 6.47 -10.91
CA LEU A 541 -27.13 6.63 -9.69
C LEU A 541 -25.68 6.16 -9.91
N ALA A 542 -25.47 5.01 -10.56
CA ALA A 542 -24.13 4.52 -10.91
C ALA A 542 -23.38 5.52 -11.80
N GLU A 543 -24.01 6.08 -12.80
CA GLU A 543 -23.44 7.10 -13.67
C GLU A 543 -23.12 8.41 -12.91
N ALA A 544 -24.06 8.90 -12.11
CA ALA A 544 -23.91 10.17 -11.40
C ALA A 544 -22.84 10.10 -10.28
N VAL A 545 -22.81 9.01 -9.49
CA VAL A 545 -21.91 8.86 -8.33
C VAL A 545 -20.57 8.27 -8.73
N PHE A 546 -20.55 7.18 -9.50
CA PHE A 546 -19.34 6.44 -9.85
C PHE A 546 -18.81 6.72 -11.26
N GLY A 547 -19.56 7.45 -12.07
CA GLY A 547 -19.06 7.98 -13.34
C GLY A 547 -19.37 7.18 -14.58
N ASP A 548 -19.78 5.92 -14.45
CA ASP A 548 -20.13 5.05 -15.57
C ASP A 548 -21.32 4.14 -15.16
N GLU A 549 -22.28 3.98 -16.06
CA GLU A 549 -23.39 3.04 -15.89
C GLU A 549 -22.90 1.60 -15.70
N LYS A 550 -21.75 1.24 -16.29
CA LYS A 550 -21.12 -0.08 -16.15
C LYS A 550 -20.64 -0.37 -14.72
N ARG A 551 -20.55 0.62 -13.85
CA ARG A 551 -20.28 0.46 -12.42
C ARG A 551 -21.49 -0.05 -11.63
N MET A 552 -22.54 -0.51 -12.30
CA MET A 552 -23.65 -1.23 -11.70
C MET A 552 -23.44 -2.74 -11.86
N ILE A 553 -23.28 -3.44 -10.74
CA ILE A 553 -23.23 -4.90 -10.66
C ILE A 553 -24.64 -5.40 -10.37
N ARG A 554 -25.23 -6.12 -11.31
CA ARG A 554 -26.59 -6.65 -11.15
C ARG A 554 -26.57 -8.14 -10.89
N PHE A 555 -27.39 -8.57 -9.90
CA PHE A 555 -27.72 -9.95 -9.62
C PHE A 555 -29.24 -10.10 -9.66
N ASP A 556 -29.72 -11.03 -10.48
CA ASP A 556 -31.17 -11.37 -10.59
C ASP A 556 -31.44 -12.50 -9.59
N MET A 557 -32.24 -12.20 -8.57
CA MET A 557 -32.52 -13.15 -7.49
C MET A 557 -33.41 -14.33 -7.93
N SER A 558 -34.02 -14.28 -9.10
CA SER A 558 -34.67 -15.44 -9.69
C SER A 558 -33.69 -16.57 -10.05
N GLU A 559 -32.41 -16.29 -10.22
CA GLU A 559 -31.37 -17.32 -10.42
C GLU A 559 -30.93 -17.99 -9.11
N PHE A 560 -31.32 -17.43 -7.94
CA PHE A 560 -30.86 -17.83 -6.60
C PHE A 560 -32.05 -18.26 -5.70
N MET A 561 -33.01 -18.94 -6.27
CA MET A 561 -34.21 -19.46 -5.56
C MET A 561 -33.90 -20.73 -4.78
N GLU A 562 -32.89 -21.48 -5.19
CA GLU A 562 -32.53 -22.79 -4.60
C GLU A 562 -31.30 -22.69 -3.68
N LYS A 563 -31.26 -23.53 -2.62
CA LYS A 563 -30.23 -23.53 -1.61
C LYS A 563 -28.80 -23.67 -2.20
N HIS A 564 -28.62 -24.56 -3.18
CA HIS A 564 -27.32 -24.75 -3.81
C HIS A 564 -26.90 -23.59 -4.75
N SER A 565 -27.81 -22.73 -5.14
CA SER A 565 -27.45 -21.52 -5.90
C SER A 565 -26.73 -20.47 -5.05
N VAL A 566 -26.85 -20.54 -3.71
CA VAL A 566 -26.16 -19.63 -2.78
C VAL A 566 -24.63 -19.78 -2.89
N SER A 567 -24.14 -21.01 -3.09
CA SER A 567 -22.71 -21.27 -3.28
C SER A 567 -22.13 -20.59 -4.53
N LYS A 568 -22.94 -20.30 -5.55
CA LYS A 568 -22.51 -19.50 -6.71
C LYS A 568 -22.18 -18.05 -6.35
N LEU A 569 -22.83 -17.50 -5.29
CA LEU A 569 -22.57 -16.13 -4.83
C LEU A 569 -21.28 -16.03 -3.98
N ILE A 570 -21.07 -16.99 -3.06
CA ILE A 570 -20.00 -16.92 -2.05
C ILE A 570 -18.88 -17.95 -2.26
N GLY A 571 -19.00 -18.86 -3.23
CA GLY A 571 -18.08 -19.98 -3.44
C GLY A 571 -18.52 -21.24 -2.70
N SER A 572 -17.98 -22.39 -3.10
CA SER A 572 -18.25 -23.69 -2.48
C SER A 572 -17.30 -23.95 -1.31
N PRO A 573 -17.75 -24.57 -0.21
CA PRO A 573 -16.86 -24.98 0.88
C PRO A 573 -15.78 -25.98 0.43
N PRO A 574 -14.65 -26.07 1.14
CA PRO A 574 -13.61 -27.05 0.87
C PRO A 574 -14.18 -28.49 0.82
N GLY A 575 -13.82 -29.22 -0.23
CA GLY A 575 -14.25 -30.61 -0.42
C GLY A 575 -15.48 -30.81 -1.30
N TYR A 576 -16.11 -29.74 -1.80
CA TYR A 576 -17.20 -29.80 -2.76
C TYR A 576 -16.74 -29.46 -4.19
N VAL A 577 -17.43 -30.02 -5.20
CA VAL A 577 -17.17 -29.71 -6.61
C VAL A 577 -17.34 -28.21 -6.86
N GLY A 578 -16.35 -27.54 -7.49
CA GLY A 578 -16.35 -26.11 -7.73
C GLY A 578 -15.72 -25.26 -6.61
N PHE A 579 -14.98 -25.85 -5.66
CA PHE A 579 -14.25 -25.12 -4.60
C PHE A 579 -13.22 -24.13 -5.17
N GLU A 580 -12.62 -24.40 -6.34
CA GLU A 580 -11.67 -23.50 -6.99
C GLU A 580 -12.32 -22.28 -7.67
N GLU A 581 -13.65 -22.30 -7.82
CA GLU A 581 -14.38 -21.18 -8.40
C GLU A 581 -14.77 -20.15 -7.33
N GLU A 582 -14.18 -18.97 -7.43
CA GLU A 582 -14.51 -17.82 -6.57
C GLU A 582 -15.96 -17.40 -6.75
N GLY A 583 -16.69 -17.17 -5.66
CA GLY A 583 -18.10 -16.77 -5.72
C GLY A 583 -18.31 -15.51 -6.57
N GLN A 584 -19.35 -15.51 -7.41
CA GLN A 584 -19.59 -14.43 -8.37
C GLN A 584 -19.77 -13.05 -7.71
N LEU A 585 -20.43 -12.98 -6.56
CA LEU A 585 -20.64 -11.74 -5.81
C LEU A 585 -19.30 -11.22 -5.28
N ILE A 586 -18.54 -12.08 -4.63
CA ILE A 586 -17.23 -11.77 -4.08
C ILE A 586 -16.27 -11.27 -5.17
N LYS A 587 -16.15 -12.03 -6.27
CA LYS A 587 -15.28 -11.70 -7.40
C LYS A 587 -15.62 -10.35 -8.03
N ARG A 588 -16.91 -10.08 -8.31
CA ARG A 588 -17.32 -8.83 -8.96
C ARG A 588 -17.14 -7.61 -8.06
N VAL A 589 -17.46 -7.72 -6.76
CA VAL A 589 -17.33 -6.60 -5.83
C VAL A 589 -15.86 -6.33 -5.54
N ARG A 590 -15.01 -7.35 -5.38
CA ARG A 590 -13.56 -7.16 -5.25
C ARG A 590 -12.95 -6.46 -6.47
N SER A 591 -13.41 -6.79 -7.67
CA SER A 591 -12.96 -6.14 -8.92
C SER A 591 -13.47 -4.71 -9.06
N ALA A 592 -14.60 -4.36 -8.44
CA ALA A 592 -15.22 -3.05 -8.52
C ALA A 592 -15.88 -2.66 -7.19
N PRO A 593 -15.11 -2.37 -6.13
CA PRO A 593 -15.65 -2.02 -4.81
C PRO A 593 -16.43 -0.69 -4.82
N TYR A 594 -16.10 0.19 -5.77
CA TYR A 594 -16.82 1.43 -6.05
C TYR A 594 -17.89 1.19 -7.12
N SER A 595 -19.06 0.68 -6.70
CA SER A 595 -20.15 0.31 -7.58
C SER A 595 -21.51 0.41 -6.91
N VAL A 596 -22.54 0.39 -7.73
CA VAL A 596 -23.92 0.10 -7.28
C VAL A 596 -24.12 -1.40 -7.39
N VAL A 597 -24.39 -2.05 -6.27
CA VAL A 597 -24.73 -3.49 -6.25
C VAL A 597 -26.25 -3.62 -6.20
N LEU A 598 -26.84 -4.09 -7.29
CA LEU A 598 -28.27 -4.25 -7.46
C LEU A 598 -28.68 -5.71 -7.31
N PHE A 599 -29.44 -6.01 -6.29
CA PHE A 599 -30.15 -7.28 -6.11
C PHE A 599 -31.60 -7.11 -6.63
N ASP A 600 -31.87 -7.65 -7.80
CA ASP A 600 -33.15 -7.48 -8.49
C ASP A 600 -34.13 -8.61 -8.09
N GLU A 601 -35.38 -8.27 -7.81
CA GLU A 601 -36.44 -9.20 -7.39
C GLU A 601 -36.12 -9.99 -6.10
N VAL A 602 -35.71 -9.29 -5.08
CA VAL A 602 -35.21 -9.87 -3.81
C VAL A 602 -36.22 -10.76 -3.08
N GLU A 603 -37.53 -10.58 -3.37
CA GLU A 603 -38.61 -11.44 -2.86
C GLU A 603 -38.58 -12.86 -3.39
N LYS A 604 -37.81 -13.14 -4.43
CA LYS A 604 -37.63 -14.47 -5.00
C LYS A 604 -36.43 -15.22 -4.46
N ALA A 605 -35.56 -14.53 -3.74
CA ALA A 605 -34.32 -15.09 -3.20
C ALA A 605 -34.58 -16.18 -2.16
N HIS A 606 -33.71 -17.19 -2.12
CA HIS A 606 -33.68 -18.16 -1.02
C HIS A 606 -33.41 -17.46 0.32
N PRO A 607 -33.98 -17.90 1.47
CA PRO A 607 -33.72 -17.29 2.78
C PRO A 607 -32.24 -17.13 3.15
N ASP A 608 -31.41 -18.10 2.77
CA ASP A 608 -29.97 -18.00 3.02
C ASP A 608 -29.30 -16.80 2.30
N VAL A 609 -29.80 -16.39 1.13
CA VAL A 609 -29.33 -15.15 0.45
C VAL A 609 -29.72 -13.92 1.26
N LEU A 610 -30.90 -13.91 1.88
CA LEU A 610 -31.35 -12.81 2.75
C LEU A 610 -30.44 -12.68 3.99
N ASN A 611 -29.93 -13.79 4.51
CA ASN A 611 -28.95 -13.80 5.61
C ASN A 611 -27.60 -13.21 5.17
N LEU A 612 -27.15 -13.48 3.94
CA LEU A 612 -25.95 -12.83 3.39
C LEU A 612 -26.14 -11.32 3.24
N LEU A 613 -27.33 -10.89 2.80
CA LEU A 613 -27.64 -9.46 2.71
C LEU A 613 -27.62 -8.78 4.10
N LEU A 614 -28.11 -9.46 5.15
CA LEU A 614 -27.99 -8.97 6.53
C LEU A 614 -26.53 -8.70 6.91
N GLN A 615 -25.63 -9.65 6.67
CA GLN A 615 -24.21 -9.49 6.96
C GLN A 615 -23.61 -8.30 6.19
N ILE A 616 -23.93 -8.16 4.90
CA ILE A 616 -23.46 -7.04 4.09
C ILE A 616 -23.95 -5.70 4.66
N LEU A 617 -25.22 -5.63 5.09
CA LEU A 617 -25.82 -4.39 5.61
C LEU A 617 -25.33 -4.02 7.02
N GLU A 618 -24.87 -4.98 7.82
CA GLU A 618 -24.35 -4.76 9.18
C GLU A 618 -22.85 -4.47 9.19
N GLU A 619 -22.07 -5.40 8.60
CA GLU A 619 -20.63 -5.39 8.69
C GLU A 619 -19.96 -4.71 7.48
N GLY A 620 -20.72 -4.42 6.41
CA GLY A 620 -20.18 -3.89 5.16
C GLY A 620 -19.18 -4.81 4.48
N THR A 621 -19.06 -6.06 4.94
CA THR A 621 -18.11 -7.04 4.39
C THR A 621 -18.79 -8.40 4.24
N LEU A 622 -18.34 -9.18 3.27
CA LEU A 622 -18.78 -10.56 3.10
C LEU A 622 -17.56 -11.45 2.90
N THR A 623 -17.47 -12.52 3.69
CA THR A 623 -16.36 -13.48 3.61
C THR A 623 -16.80 -14.67 2.74
N ALA A 624 -15.99 -15.00 1.74
CA ALA A 624 -16.17 -16.15 0.88
C ALA A 624 -15.85 -17.46 1.60
N ALA A 625 -16.27 -18.58 1.03
CA ALA A 625 -15.96 -19.91 1.57
C ALA A 625 -14.45 -20.24 1.55
N ASP A 626 -13.67 -19.58 0.69
CA ASP A 626 -12.20 -19.67 0.60
C ASP A 626 -11.47 -18.70 1.55
N GLY A 627 -12.19 -17.95 2.40
CA GLY A 627 -11.63 -16.98 3.35
C GLY A 627 -11.41 -15.58 2.79
N LYS A 628 -11.56 -15.36 1.49
CA LYS A 628 -11.41 -14.03 0.89
C LYS A 628 -12.59 -13.13 1.29
N ARG A 629 -12.30 -11.83 1.51
CA ARG A 629 -13.31 -10.84 1.89
C ARG A 629 -13.61 -9.90 0.72
N ALA A 630 -14.89 -9.60 0.53
CA ALA A 630 -15.37 -8.51 -0.32
C ALA A 630 -15.84 -7.35 0.56
N ASP A 631 -15.41 -6.13 0.24
CA ASP A 631 -15.73 -4.90 0.97
C ASP A 631 -16.82 -4.13 0.23
N PHE A 632 -17.97 -3.92 0.90
CA PHE A 632 -19.15 -3.18 0.41
C PHE A 632 -19.25 -1.77 1.02
N ARG A 633 -18.34 -1.37 1.93
CA ARG A 633 -18.42 -0.08 2.63
C ARG A 633 -18.42 1.11 1.68
N SER A 634 -17.71 0.96 0.57
CA SER A 634 -17.63 1.96 -0.49
C SER A 634 -18.71 1.81 -1.58
N SER A 635 -19.54 0.79 -1.51
CA SER A 635 -20.62 0.52 -2.48
C SER A 635 -21.97 1.07 -2.02
N ILE A 636 -22.88 1.19 -2.98
CA ILE A 636 -24.30 1.49 -2.73
C ILE A 636 -25.08 0.20 -3.01
N VAL A 637 -25.75 -0.33 -2.00
CA VAL A 637 -26.55 -1.57 -2.11
C VAL A 637 -28.00 -1.21 -2.41
N ILE A 638 -28.52 -1.73 -3.51
CA ILE A 638 -29.92 -1.53 -3.92
C ILE A 638 -30.58 -2.90 -4.04
N MET A 639 -31.69 -3.06 -3.37
CA MET A 639 -32.60 -4.20 -3.51
C MET A 639 -33.85 -3.75 -4.22
N THR A 640 -34.38 -4.51 -5.19
CA THR A 640 -35.69 -4.21 -5.80
C THR A 640 -36.69 -5.29 -5.48
N GLY A 641 -37.92 -4.88 -5.33
CA GLY A 641 -39.05 -5.79 -5.13
C GLY A 641 -40.31 -5.32 -5.84
N ASN A 642 -41.17 -6.28 -6.21
CA ASN A 642 -42.48 -6.03 -6.80
C ASN A 642 -43.62 -6.18 -5.76
N ILE A 643 -43.29 -6.25 -4.49
CA ILE A 643 -44.20 -6.39 -3.35
C ILE A 643 -45.14 -5.19 -3.29
N GLY A 644 -46.44 -5.40 -3.04
CA GLY A 644 -47.40 -4.33 -2.96
C GLY A 644 -47.87 -3.76 -4.31
N ALA A 645 -47.36 -4.32 -5.42
CA ALA A 645 -47.70 -3.85 -6.77
C ALA A 645 -49.25 -3.98 -7.08
N GLU A 646 -49.90 -5.02 -6.55
CA GLU A 646 -51.34 -5.21 -6.69
C GLU A 646 -52.16 -4.23 -5.86
N GLN A 647 -51.74 -3.86 -4.67
CA GLN A 647 -52.39 -2.90 -3.81
C GLN A 647 -52.34 -1.48 -4.38
N LEU A 648 -51.19 -1.08 -4.93
CA LEU A 648 -51.03 0.18 -5.67
C LEU A 648 -51.91 0.24 -6.93
N SER A 649 -52.41 -0.89 -7.44
CA SER A 649 -53.31 -0.94 -8.58
C SER A 649 -54.81 -0.90 -8.20
N LYS A 650 -55.17 -1.33 -6.99
CA LYS A 650 -56.59 -1.41 -6.54
C LYS A 650 -57.13 -0.07 -6.02
N ASN A 651 -56.32 0.83 -5.52
CA ASN A 651 -56.73 2.12 -4.96
C ASN A 651 -57.25 3.15 -6.00
N THR A 652 -57.37 2.78 -7.29
CA THR A 652 -57.90 3.66 -8.35
C THR A 652 -59.43 3.60 -8.50
N LEU A 653 -60.18 2.81 -7.70
CA LEU A 653 -61.61 2.57 -7.86
C LEU A 653 -62.49 3.01 -6.66
N GLY A 654 -61.98 3.81 -5.71
CA GLY A 654 -62.75 4.30 -4.58
C GLY A 654 -63.01 5.81 -4.65
N PHE A 655 -64.27 6.21 -4.76
CA PHE A 655 -64.75 7.58 -4.57
C PHE A 655 -64.48 8.02 -3.10
N GLY A 656 -63.48 8.83 -2.86
CA GLY A 656 -63.20 9.42 -1.54
C GLY A 656 -62.12 10.51 -1.67
N SER A 657 -62.57 11.76 -1.62
CA SER A 657 -61.73 12.95 -1.58
C SER A 657 -60.98 13.00 -0.25
N GLY A 658 -59.66 12.97 -0.31
CA GLY A 658 -58.81 13.38 0.82
C GLY A 658 -57.78 12.34 1.23
N GLN A 659 -56.54 12.70 1.03
CA GLN A 659 -55.25 12.13 1.50
C GLN A 659 -54.52 11.19 0.53
N GLN A 660 -53.46 11.72 -0.04
CA GLN A 660 -52.52 11.07 -0.99
C GLN A 660 -51.52 10.08 -0.36
N ASP A 661 -51.74 9.67 0.90
CA ASP A 661 -50.73 8.88 1.64
C ASP A 661 -51.07 7.41 1.87
N ASP A 662 -52.26 6.95 1.47
CA ASP A 662 -52.78 5.63 1.89
C ASP A 662 -52.11 4.42 1.21
N GLY A 663 -51.41 4.58 0.08
CA GLY A 663 -50.76 3.47 -0.63
C GLY A 663 -49.39 3.09 -0.07
N GLU A 664 -48.65 4.00 0.53
CA GLU A 664 -47.29 3.73 1.08
C GLU A 664 -47.40 2.88 2.35
N SER A 665 -48.41 3.12 3.21
CA SER A 665 -48.61 2.37 4.46
C SER A 665 -49.01 0.90 4.19
N GLU A 666 -49.81 0.66 3.17
CA GLU A 666 -50.20 -0.69 2.76
C GLU A 666 -49.01 -1.49 2.20
N VAL A 667 -48.20 -0.86 1.36
CA VAL A 667 -46.97 -1.49 0.81
C VAL A 667 -46.00 -1.84 1.93
N LEU A 668 -45.81 -0.94 2.93
CA LEU A 668 -44.98 -1.18 4.11
C LEU A 668 -45.55 -2.30 5.00
N SER A 669 -46.86 -2.44 5.10
CA SER A 669 -47.49 -3.53 5.85
C SER A 669 -47.24 -4.89 5.19
N GLU A 670 -47.34 -4.95 3.87
CA GLU A 670 -47.09 -6.19 3.10
C GLU A 670 -45.58 -6.56 3.11
N LEU A 671 -44.68 -5.56 3.10
CA LEU A 671 -43.26 -5.75 3.27
C LEU A 671 -42.93 -6.48 4.59
N LYS A 672 -43.55 -6.02 5.70
CA LYS A 672 -43.39 -6.60 7.03
C LYS A 672 -43.86 -8.05 7.15
N LYS A 673 -44.72 -8.50 6.27
CA LYS A 673 -45.19 -9.89 6.24
C LYS A 673 -44.22 -10.81 5.51
N ARG A 674 -43.46 -10.26 4.53
CA ARG A 674 -42.57 -11.07 3.66
C ARG A 674 -41.09 -11.07 4.10
N PHE A 675 -40.61 -10.00 4.69
CA PHE A 675 -39.22 -9.89 5.15
C PHE A 675 -39.18 -9.86 6.66
N SER A 676 -38.07 -10.37 7.22
CA SER A 676 -37.83 -10.31 8.65
C SER A 676 -37.70 -8.86 9.11
N PRO A 677 -38.24 -8.51 10.31
CA PRO A 677 -38.10 -7.18 10.87
C PRO A 677 -36.64 -6.74 10.97
N GLU A 678 -35.74 -7.70 11.17
CA GLU A 678 -34.31 -7.49 11.25
C GLU A 678 -33.74 -6.92 9.95
N LEU A 679 -34.03 -7.52 8.79
CA LEU A 679 -33.61 -7.03 7.50
C LEU A 679 -34.16 -5.63 7.21
N ILE A 680 -35.44 -5.39 7.50
CA ILE A 680 -36.08 -4.10 7.26
C ILE A 680 -35.41 -2.99 8.07
N ASN A 681 -35.05 -3.26 9.32
CA ASN A 681 -34.40 -2.30 10.23
C ASN A 681 -32.95 -1.98 9.85
N ARG A 682 -32.30 -2.84 9.04
CA ARG A 682 -30.93 -2.62 8.56
C ARG A 682 -30.85 -1.85 7.24
N ILE A 683 -31.98 -1.71 6.55
CA ILE A 683 -32.07 -0.93 5.31
C ILE A 683 -32.21 0.55 5.65
N ASP A 684 -31.32 1.41 5.11
CA ASP A 684 -31.33 2.83 5.40
C ASP A 684 -32.62 3.53 4.91
N ASN A 685 -33.10 3.18 3.70
CA ASN A 685 -34.29 3.79 3.14
C ASN A 685 -35.09 2.80 2.30
N VAL A 686 -36.40 2.78 2.54
CA VAL A 686 -37.41 2.11 1.67
C VAL A 686 -37.99 3.17 0.76
N VAL A 687 -37.89 2.96 -0.55
CA VAL A 687 -38.30 3.92 -1.57
C VAL A 687 -39.44 3.30 -2.38
N VAL A 688 -40.64 3.90 -2.29
CA VAL A 688 -41.83 3.44 -3.02
C VAL A 688 -41.95 4.20 -4.33
N PHE A 689 -41.95 3.47 -5.45
CA PHE A 689 -42.16 4.00 -6.79
C PHE A 689 -43.62 4.09 -7.14
N ARG A 690 -44.06 5.25 -7.57
CA ARG A 690 -45.42 5.52 -7.97
C ARG A 690 -45.70 5.01 -9.39
N LYS A 691 -46.97 4.74 -9.67
CA LYS A 691 -47.42 4.44 -11.03
C LYS A 691 -47.22 5.65 -11.95
N LEU A 692 -46.77 5.41 -13.18
CA LEU A 692 -46.55 6.45 -14.17
C LEU A 692 -47.89 6.90 -14.78
N GLY A 693 -48.13 8.19 -14.84
CA GLY A 693 -49.25 8.82 -15.55
C GLY A 693 -48.96 9.01 -17.04
N GLU A 694 -49.96 9.50 -17.79
CA GLU A 694 -49.85 9.67 -19.25
C GLU A 694 -48.76 10.70 -19.62
N GLU A 695 -48.66 11.84 -18.90
CA GLU A 695 -47.66 12.87 -19.16
C GLU A 695 -46.22 12.37 -18.92
N GLN A 696 -46.04 11.53 -17.88
CA GLN A 696 -44.76 10.90 -17.60
C GLN A 696 -44.39 9.87 -18.68
N MET A 697 -45.39 9.12 -19.17
CA MET A 697 -45.18 8.16 -20.25
C MET A 697 -44.77 8.86 -21.56
N GLU A 698 -45.43 9.99 -21.93
CA GLU A 698 -45.01 10.81 -23.07
C GLU A 698 -43.57 11.32 -22.91
N SER A 699 -43.20 11.80 -21.73
CA SER A 699 -41.87 12.26 -21.43
C SER A 699 -40.80 11.14 -21.54
N ILE A 700 -41.10 9.94 -21.06
CA ILE A 700 -40.25 8.75 -21.20
C ILE A 700 -40.15 8.34 -22.67
N CYS A 701 -41.27 8.35 -23.44
CA CYS A 701 -41.27 8.08 -24.86
C CYS A 701 -40.27 9.03 -25.60
N ARG A 702 -40.33 10.31 -25.31
CA ARG A 702 -39.41 11.31 -25.92
C ARG A 702 -37.94 11.02 -25.58
N ILE A 703 -37.64 10.59 -24.36
CA ILE A 703 -36.27 10.21 -23.96
C ILE A 703 -35.80 8.97 -24.74
N LEU A 704 -36.66 7.94 -24.90
CA LEU A 704 -36.35 6.74 -25.67
C LEU A 704 -36.12 7.05 -27.14
N LEU A 705 -36.96 7.91 -27.72
CA LEU A 705 -36.88 8.35 -29.13
C LEU A 705 -35.62 9.20 -29.37
N ARG A 706 -35.22 10.06 -28.43
CA ARG A 706 -33.94 10.78 -28.51
C ARG A 706 -32.73 9.81 -28.51
N LYS A 707 -32.78 8.76 -27.69
CA LYS A 707 -31.71 7.72 -27.69
C LYS A 707 -31.68 6.98 -29.05
N LEU A 708 -32.84 6.76 -29.67
CA LEU A 708 -32.94 6.16 -31.00
C LEU A 708 -32.39 7.12 -32.07
N ALA A 709 -32.78 8.39 -32.03
CA ALA A 709 -32.24 9.41 -32.93
C ALA A 709 -30.70 9.52 -32.86
N ALA A 710 -30.15 9.49 -31.66
CA ALA A 710 -28.70 9.51 -31.47
C ALA A 710 -28.00 8.27 -32.09
N ARG A 711 -28.62 7.08 -31.98
CA ARG A 711 -28.13 5.87 -32.67
C ARG A 711 -28.24 5.96 -34.18
N ALA A 712 -29.34 6.52 -34.71
CA ALA A 712 -29.55 6.75 -36.14
C ALA A 712 -28.52 7.76 -36.70
N GLN A 713 -28.17 8.78 -35.91
CA GLN A 713 -27.15 9.76 -36.26
C GLN A 713 -25.74 9.15 -36.43
N LEU A 714 -25.38 8.12 -35.61
CA LEU A 714 -24.14 7.35 -35.80
C LEU A 714 -24.10 6.61 -37.15
N CYS A 715 -25.30 6.28 -37.70
CA CYS A 715 -25.46 5.72 -39.07
C CYS A 715 -25.56 6.80 -40.15
N GLY A 716 -25.42 8.09 -39.80
CA GLY A 716 -25.52 9.20 -40.71
C GLY A 716 -26.93 9.64 -41.06
N ILE A 717 -27.96 9.22 -40.29
CA ILE A 717 -29.37 9.55 -40.53
C ILE A 717 -29.84 10.52 -39.43
N GLU A 718 -30.34 11.68 -39.83
CA GLU A 718 -30.95 12.66 -38.92
C GLU A 718 -32.46 12.33 -38.77
N LEU A 719 -32.85 11.87 -37.54
CA LEU A 719 -34.19 11.41 -37.26
C LEU A 719 -34.94 12.39 -36.34
N SER A 720 -36.14 12.79 -36.74
CA SER A 720 -37.07 13.61 -35.96
C SER A 720 -38.41 12.91 -35.76
N PHE A 721 -39.18 13.32 -34.75
CA PHE A 721 -40.46 12.70 -34.37
C PHE A 721 -41.51 13.78 -34.16
N THR A 722 -42.72 13.61 -34.71
CA THR A 722 -43.85 14.47 -34.45
C THR A 722 -44.49 14.20 -33.10
N ASN A 723 -45.18 15.18 -32.52
CA ASN A 723 -45.92 14.98 -31.26
C ASN A 723 -47.03 13.94 -31.35
N ASP A 724 -47.66 13.84 -32.53
CA ASP A 724 -48.71 12.84 -32.75
C ASP A 724 -48.16 11.42 -32.81
N ALA A 725 -46.99 11.21 -33.38
CA ALA A 725 -46.28 9.93 -33.30
C ALA A 725 -45.94 9.52 -31.85
N VAL A 726 -45.54 10.48 -31.01
CA VAL A 726 -45.28 10.23 -29.57
C VAL A 726 -46.57 9.80 -28.87
N LYS A 727 -47.69 10.50 -29.11
CA LYS A 727 -48.99 10.16 -28.54
C LYS A 727 -49.50 8.80 -29.00
N HIS A 728 -49.31 8.48 -30.28
CA HIS A 728 -49.70 7.19 -30.86
C HIS A 728 -48.97 6.05 -30.13
N LEU A 729 -47.64 6.11 -30.02
CA LEU A 729 -46.84 5.11 -29.30
C LEU A 729 -47.26 4.93 -27.84
N CYS A 730 -47.62 6.03 -27.16
CA CYS A 730 -48.09 5.96 -25.77
C CYS A 730 -49.47 5.28 -25.66
N ARG A 731 -50.41 5.57 -26.59
CA ARG A 731 -51.72 4.96 -26.63
C ARG A 731 -51.64 3.46 -26.95
N ASP A 732 -50.81 3.11 -27.90
CA ASP A 732 -50.69 1.71 -28.35
C ASP A 732 -50.00 0.86 -27.26
N SER A 733 -48.98 1.37 -26.59
CA SER A 733 -48.35 0.72 -25.44
C SER A 733 -49.25 0.58 -24.22
N SER A 734 -50.36 1.35 -24.15
CA SER A 734 -51.34 1.32 -23.04
C SER A 734 -52.58 0.49 -23.37
N SER A 735 -52.71 0.01 -24.60
CA SER A 735 -53.88 -0.78 -25.07
C SER A 735 -53.64 -2.28 -24.85
N GLY A 736 -54.61 -3.00 -24.30
CA GLY A 736 -54.57 -4.44 -24.18
C GLY A 736 -54.21 -5.02 -22.80
N ARG A 737 -53.76 -6.32 -22.78
CA ARG A 737 -53.42 -7.09 -21.58
C ARG A 737 -52.21 -6.54 -20.79
N GLU A 738 -51.49 -5.58 -21.35
CA GLU A 738 -50.27 -4.98 -20.73
C GLU A 738 -50.56 -3.71 -19.93
N ARG A 739 -51.86 -3.37 -19.72
CA ARG A 739 -52.29 -2.26 -18.83
C ARG A 739 -51.69 -2.46 -17.41
N GLY A 740 -50.73 -1.58 -17.00
CA GLY A 740 -50.14 -1.64 -15.67
C GLY A 740 -48.65 -2.05 -15.67
N MET A 741 -48.04 -2.41 -16.79
CA MET A 741 -46.62 -2.80 -16.84
C MET A 741 -45.63 -1.60 -16.99
N GLY A 742 -46.07 -0.37 -16.68
CA GLY A 742 -45.23 0.83 -16.73
C GLY A 742 -44.69 1.12 -18.14
N ALA A 743 -43.45 1.57 -18.24
CA ALA A 743 -42.80 1.94 -19.51
C ALA A 743 -42.18 0.75 -20.27
N ARG A 744 -42.26 -0.49 -19.79
CA ARG A 744 -41.65 -1.67 -20.43
C ARG A 744 -42.29 -2.01 -21.79
N PRO A 745 -43.64 -1.98 -21.95
CA PRO A 745 -44.31 -2.15 -23.24
C PRO A 745 -43.89 -1.11 -24.27
N LEU A 746 -43.76 0.15 -23.87
CA LEU A 746 -43.39 1.27 -24.74
C LEU A 746 -42.10 1.01 -25.52
N ARG A 747 -41.09 0.43 -24.89
CA ARG A 747 -39.81 0.08 -25.55
C ARG A 747 -40.01 -0.99 -26.62
N ARG A 748 -40.87 -1.97 -26.35
CA ARG A 748 -41.22 -3.03 -27.33
C ARG A 748 -41.94 -2.45 -28.53
N THR A 749 -42.95 -1.56 -28.31
CA THR A 749 -43.67 -0.86 -29.35
C THR A 749 -42.72 -0.03 -30.22
N ILE A 750 -41.82 0.74 -29.64
CA ILE A 750 -40.80 1.51 -30.39
C ILE A 750 -39.95 0.59 -31.28
N THR A 751 -39.54 -0.57 -30.77
CA THR A 751 -38.74 -1.52 -31.56
C THR A 751 -39.58 -2.13 -32.68
N ALA A 752 -40.82 -2.57 -32.38
CA ALA A 752 -41.68 -3.21 -33.34
C ALA A 752 -42.14 -2.27 -34.48
N GLU A 753 -42.52 -1.04 -34.16
CA GLU A 753 -43.11 -0.11 -35.11
C GLU A 753 -42.09 0.80 -35.76
N ILE A 754 -41.08 1.27 -35.04
CA ILE A 754 -40.10 2.24 -35.57
C ILE A 754 -38.78 1.60 -35.99
N GLU A 755 -38.12 0.83 -35.09
CA GLU A 755 -36.78 0.28 -35.41
C GLU A 755 -36.85 -0.70 -36.58
N ASN A 756 -37.90 -1.56 -36.64
CA ASN A 756 -38.07 -2.48 -37.75
C ASN A 756 -38.36 -1.76 -39.08
N MET A 757 -39.20 -0.71 -39.05
CA MET A 757 -39.52 0.10 -40.22
C MET A 757 -38.26 0.83 -40.74
N LEU A 758 -37.50 1.48 -39.86
CA LEU A 758 -36.27 2.15 -40.22
C LEU A 758 -35.22 1.17 -40.79
N SER A 759 -35.06 0.00 -40.17
CA SER A 759 -34.17 -1.05 -40.66
C SER A 759 -34.59 -1.54 -42.06
N GLY A 760 -35.88 -1.76 -42.31
CA GLY A 760 -36.41 -2.11 -43.65
C GLY A 760 -36.10 -1.06 -44.69
N MET A 761 -36.26 0.23 -44.36
CA MET A 761 -35.96 1.35 -45.26
C MET A 761 -34.44 1.54 -45.49
N MET A 762 -33.62 1.26 -44.51
CA MET A 762 -32.15 1.28 -44.67
C MET A 762 -31.69 0.15 -45.61
N ILE A 763 -32.20 -1.04 -45.43
CA ILE A 763 -31.87 -2.22 -46.26
C ILE A 763 -32.35 -2.03 -47.72
N SER A 764 -33.57 -1.49 -47.92
CA SER A 764 -34.11 -1.23 -49.25
C SER A 764 -33.50 0.01 -49.96
N GLY A 765 -32.61 0.74 -49.31
CA GLY A 765 -31.98 1.93 -49.86
C GLY A 765 -32.83 3.21 -49.80
N GLY A 766 -34.00 3.16 -49.17
CA GLY A 766 -34.90 4.30 -48.98
C GLY A 766 -34.38 5.34 -47.99
N LEU A 767 -33.50 4.93 -47.05
CA LEU A 767 -32.74 5.75 -46.13
C LEU A 767 -31.24 5.49 -46.31
N ARG A 768 -30.47 6.53 -46.70
CA ARG A 768 -29.03 6.49 -46.90
C ARG A 768 -28.30 7.39 -45.89
N SER A 769 -27.01 7.23 -45.73
CA SER A 769 -26.20 8.20 -44.99
C SER A 769 -26.38 9.60 -45.59
N GLY A 770 -26.66 10.58 -44.74
CA GLY A 770 -27.00 11.96 -45.12
C GLY A 770 -28.50 12.22 -45.23
N SER A 771 -29.37 11.21 -45.10
CA SER A 771 -30.82 11.42 -45.19
C SER A 771 -31.38 12.05 -43.92
N ARG A 772 -32.34 12.97 -44.08
CA ARG A 772 -33.21 13.49 -43.02
C ARG A 772 -34.56 12.84 -43.07
N ALA A 773 -35.04 12.26 -41.99
CA ALA A 773 -36.30 11.56 -41.92
C ALA A 773 -37.12 12.03 -40.71
N GLU A 774 -38.43 12.09 -40.89
CA GLU A 774 -39.39 12.40 -39.84
C GLU A 774 -40.39 11.27 -39.69
N VAL A 775 -40.55 10.81 -38.43
CA VAL A 775 -41.60 9.83 -38.10
C VAL A 775 -42.87 10.58 -37.74
N CYS A 776 -43.95 10.33 -38.49
CA CYS A 776 -45.26 10.93 -38.29
C CYS A 776 -46.39 9.89 -38.24
N GLU A 777 -47.52 10.24 -37.63
CA GLU A 777 -48.76 9.45 -37.64
C GLU A 777 -49.58 9.89 -38.85
N GLN A 778 -50.05 8.93 -39.66
CA GLN A 778 -50.98 9.13 -40.76
C GLN A 778 -52.06 8.03 -40.71
N SER A 779 -53.30 8.46 -40.54
CA SER A 779 -54.47 7.55 -40.51
C SER A 779 -54.39 6.43 -39.50
N GLY A 780 -53.82 6.69 -38.32
CA GLY A 780 -53.67 5.70 -37.24
C GLY A 780 -52.52 4.71 -37.42
N LEU A 781 -51.57 4.97 -38.32
CA LEU A 781 -50.37 4.18 -38.54
C LEU A 781 -49.14 5.10 -38.52
N LEU A 782 -48.02 4.59 -38.01
CA LEU A 782 -46.74 5.31 -38.08
C LEU A 782 -46.16 5.18 -39.49
N SER A 783 -45.64 6.28 -39.99
CA SER A 783 -44.95 6.33 -41.29
C SER A 783 -43.67 7.18 -41.18
N VAL A 784 -42.67 6.83 -41.99
CA VAL A 784 -41.40 7.54 -42.06
C VAL A 784 -41.39 8.38 -43.35
N ARG A 785 -41.31 9.69 -43.20
CA ARG A 785 -41.25 10.62 -44.32
C ARG A 785 -39.80 11.08 -44.51
N VAL A 786 -39.21 10.84 -45.66
CA VAL A 786 -37.87 11.33 -45.99
C VAL A 786 -37.98 12.81 -46.42
N LEU A 787 -37.32 13.71 -45.69
CA LEU A 787 -37.43 15.14 -45.92
C LEU A 787 -36.40 15.63 -46.94
N SER A 788 -35.19 15.08 -46.91
CA SER A 788 -34.11 15.37 -47.87
C SER A 788 -33.08 14.24 -47.86
N THR A 789 -32.56 13.92 -49.02
CA THR A 789 -31.34 13.15 -49.21
C THR A 789 -30.27 14.11 -49.71
N GLN A 790 -29.15 14.29 -48.94
CA GLN A 790 -27.95 14.95 -49.46
C GLN A 790 -27.16 14.04 -50.39
#